data_4ef2484a89bfd991fdd44d87dc30303a
#
_entry.id   4ef2484a89bfd991fdd44d87dc30303a
#
_cell.length_a   1.000
_cell.length_b   1.000
_cell.length_c   1.000
_cell.angle_alpha   90.00
_cell.angle_beta   90.00
_cell.angle_gamma   90.00
#
_symmetry.space_group_name_H-M   'P 1'
#
loop_
_entity.id
_entity.type
_entity.pdbx_description
1 polymer ?
#
loop_
_entity_poly.entity_id
_entity_poly.type
_entity_poly.pdbx_seq_one_letter_code
_entity_poly.pdbx_strand_id
1 'polypeptide(L)'
;MPCTADAATSSPSPRSVSLPVATEPSGHPKKIKPSRASWWRLGALILIHVLFLIHFWHWIAKGTTLTPVEPSEAMYTLELGKVNAGFVFFLAAILSTFIFGRFFCGWACHVVALQDLCAWMMKKIGIHPKPFRTRLLIITPLLLGTYMFIWPTIEREVVIPLLKWAQIPWPEWLFGAPGVRPQFQNAFMTDDFWHTFPTWQVAIPFFLVCAFVTVYLMGSKAFCTYGCPYGGIFGVVDKVSFGKIVVSDACEGCGHCTATCTSNVRVHEEVRDFGKVVDPGCMKCMDCVSVCPNGALSWSFATPSILTKPRSVEAQVRQSAPRRYDLSLATEALLLITGIALFWSYRAMMDSVPLLMAAGMAACAVYLVFRTFTIFRDANVRGAHAQLKLKGRITLVGWLFIVITVASVAAAAWSGWVRVNLWRADAIDLKITTPYDAVFSPAYTPSETDRAQATQALTFFDHAGPRPTGFGWQHTKERLVRMAWLSAVAGDRTRSEALMRQALPMGDPGPDLVLGLSRLMMLRSAPIAEVHDLYRTTLERHPEMFQVRIAQAELYANANERDGFLRSADEAAKQNQPESQTLAARIYQQLGQPDKAIACFTKAAELQPTSGPAAYELGMAYASNNKLDQAAIHLQKAADIDSTRPEPLQRLAEVFDAMGKPTEAARAREQAAKRAANQAATPPPGR
;
A
#
# COMPACT_ATOMS: atom_id res chain seq x y z
N MET A 1 -59.48 21.25 -61.59
CA MET A 1 -59.51 21.74 -60.21
C MET A 1 -58.33 21.19 -59.49
N PRO A 2 -57.53 22.02 -58.82
CA PRO A 2 -56.12 21.75 -58.64
C PRO A 2 -55.78 20.99 -57.37
N CYS A 3 -54.70 20.15 -57.49
CA CYS A 3 -53.99 19.41 -56.40
C CYS A 3 -53.22 20.41 -55.57
N THR A 4 -53.35 20.33 -54.25
CA THR A 4 -52.48 20.99 -53.28
C THR A 4 -51.39 20.03 -52.89
N ALA A 5 -50.19 20.52 -53.03
CA ALA A 5 -48.96 19.81 -52.68
C ALA A 5 -48.73 19.74 -51.17
N ASP A 6 -48.33 18.54 -50.71
CA ASP A 6 -47.91 18.31 -49.32
C ASP A 6 -46.58 19.01 -49.03
N ALA A 7 -46.58 19.76 -47.94
CA ALA A 7 -45.40 20.38 -47.40
C ALA A 7 -44.60 19.34 -46.58
N ALA A 8 -43.48 18.89 -47.12
CA ALA A 8 -42.47 18.12 -46.39
C ALA A 8 -41.86 18.97 -45.29
N THR A 9 -42.11 18.61 -44.04
CA THR A 9 -41.45 19.17 -42.86
C THR A 9 -40.00 18.69 -42.81
N SER A 10 -39.10 19.53 -43.31
CA SER A 10 -37.67 19.37 -43.10
C SER A 10 -37.30 19.63 -41.65
N SER A 11 -36.85 18.62 -40.94
CA SER A 11 -36.20 18.78 -39.62
C SER A 11 -34.98 19.71 -39.74
N PRO A 12 -34.81 20.70 -38.87
CA PRO A 12 -33.65 21.58 -38.96
C PRO A 12 -32.39 20.78 -38.57
N SER A 13 -31.40 20.77 -39.48
CA SER A 13 -30.05 20.30 -39.19
C SER A 13 -29.49 21.06 -37.99
N PRO A 14 -28.69 20.43 -37.10
CA PRO A 14 -28.10 21.14 -35.99
C PRO A 14 -27.19 22.23 -36.55
N ARG A 15 -27.61 23.48 -36.39
CA ARG A 15 -26.78 24.64 -36.66
C ARG A 15 -25.49 24.51 -35.89
N SER A 16 -24.37 24.45 -36.60
CA SER A 16 -23.06 24.70 -36.03
C SER A 16 -23.11 26.07 -35.36
N VAL A 17 -23.22 26.08 -34.03
CA VAL A 17 -23.07 27.31 -33.26
C VAL A 17 -21.62 27.72 -33.43
N SER A 18 -21.37 28.63 -34.36
CA SER A 18 -20.15 29.40 -34.39
C SER A 18 -20.05 30.09 -33.03
N LEU A 19 -19.02 29.74 -32.25
CA LEU A 19 -18.68 30.55 -31.08
C LEU A 19 -18.66 32.02 -31.53
N PRO A 20 -19.27 32.95 -30.76
CA PRO A 20 -19.10 34.36 -31.06
C PRO A 20 -17.59 34.62 -31.13
N VAL A 21 -17.12 34.92 -32.32
CA VAL A 21 -15.79 35.47 -32.52
C VAL A 21 -15.75 36.69 -31.63
N ALA A 22 -14.90 36.71 -30.65
CA ALA A 22 -14.64 37.89 -29.86
C ALA A 22 -14.36 38.99 -30.89
N THR A 23 -15.13 40.09 -30.87
CA THR A 23 -14.89 41.27 -31.67
C THR A 23 -13.41 41.55 -31.65
N GLU A 24 -12.76 41.52 -32.80
CA GLU A 24 -11.31 41.67 -32.93
C GLU A 24 -10.85 42.88 -32.14
N PRO A 25 -9.99 42.71 -31.14
CA PRO A 25 -9.25 43.85 -30.64
C PRO A 25 -8.33 44.28 -31.78
N SER A 26 -8.37 45.54 -32.15
CA SER A 26 -7.49 46.16 -33.12
C SER A 26 -6.01 46.08 -32.68
N GLY A 27 -5.36 44.98 -32.98
CA GLY A 27 -3.97 44.72 -32.68
C GLY A 27 -3.61 43.29 -33.04
N HIS A 28 -2.47 43.11 -33.71
CA HIS A 28 -1.89 41.81 -34.05
C HIS A 28 -1.89 40.90 -32.83
N PRO A 29 -2.25 39.60 -32.94
CA PRO A 29 -2.29 38.69 -31.81
C PRO A 29 -0.87 38.65 -31.17
N LYS A 30 -0.78 39.21 -29.96
CA LYS A 30 0.49 39.22 -29.21
C LYS A 30 0.97 37.76 -29.05
N LYS A 31 2.16 37.44 -29.51
CA LYS A 31 2.74 36.09 -29.34
C LYS A 31 2.79 35.74 -27.86
N ILE A 32 2.40 34.51 -27.51
CA ILE A 32 2.47 34.01 -26.13
C ILE A 32 3.95 34.00 -25.73
N LYS A 33 4.29 34.73 -24.67
CA LYS A 33 5.64 34.74 -24.11
C LYS A 33 5.93 33.40 -23.42
N PRO A 34 7.19 32.92 -23.44
CA PRO A 34 7.55 31.73 -22.65
C PRO A 34 7.36 32.00 -21.16
N SER A 35 6.86 30.99 -20.43
CA SER A 35 6.59 31.12 -18.99
C SER A 35 7.90 31.15 -18.21
N ARG A 36 8.17 32.26 -17.49
CA ARG A 36 9.27 32.33 -16.53
C ARG A 36 9.03 31.46 -15.29
N ALA A 37 7.79 31.31 -14.88
CA ALA A 37 7.42 30.45 -13.76
C ALA A 37 7.77 28.98 -14.01
N SER A 38 7.69 28.52 -15.26
CA SER A 38 8.10 27.15 -15.63
C SER A 38 9.57 26.86 -15.32
N TRP A 39 10.46 27.83 -15.46
CA TRP A 39 11.89 27.65 -15.12
C TRP A 39 12.13 27.58 -13.61
N TRP A 40 11.49 28.45 -12.83
CA TRP A 40 11.56 28.39 -11.36
C TRP A 40 10.98 27.09 -10.84
N ARG A 41 9.87 26.66 -11.40
CA ARG A 41 9.25 25.39 -11.07
C ARG A 41 10.14 24.19 -11.41
N LEU A 42 10.79 24.21 -12.57
CA LEU A 42 11.76 23.19 -12.96
C LEU A 42 12.88 23.11 -11.92
N GLY A 43 13.45 24.25 -11.51
CA GLY A 43 14.47 24.31 -10.46
C GLY A 43 14.00 23.72 -9.13
N ALA A 44 12.78 24.06 -8.68
CA ALA A 44 12.19 23.51 -7.48
C ALA A 44 12.00 21.98 -7.56
N LEU A 45 11.50 21.50 -8.70
CA LEU A 45 11.29 20.06 -8.91
C LEU A 45 12.62 19.29 -8.99
N ILE A 46 13.66 19.86 -9.60
CA ILE A 46 15.01 19.27 -9.58
C ILE A 46 15.54 19.21 -8.16
N LEU A 47 15.38 20.29 -7.37
CA LEU A 47 15.81 20.31 -5.97
C LEU A 47 15.16 19.19 -5.15
N ILE A 48 13.87 18.93 -5.33
CA ILE A 48 13.17 17.82 -4.66
C ILE A 48 13.81 16.47 -5.01
N HIS A 49 14.17 16.25 -6.28
CA HIS A 49 14.84 15.00 -6.68
C HIS A 49 16.26 14.89 -6.11
N VAL A 50 16.99 16.01 -6.02
CA VAL A 50 18.30 16.04 -5.35
C VAL A 50 18.18 15.71 -3.86
N LEU A 51 17.19 16.28 -3.16
CA LEU A 51 16.92 15.94 -1.76
C LEU A 51 16.58 14.46 -1.59
N PHE A 52 15.82 13.89 -2.51
CA PHE A 52 15.52 12.46 -2.53
C PHE A 52 16.79 11.60 -2.70
N LEU A 53 17.69 11.98 -3.61
CA LEU A 53 18.96 11.29 -3.79
C LEU A 53 19.87 11.41 -2.55
N ILE A 54 19.87 12.56 -1.88
CA ILE A 54 20.60 12.76 -0.62
C ILE A 54 20.02 11.85 0.47
N HIS A 55 18.70 11.73 0.56
CA HIS A 55 18.02 10.87 1.51
C HIS A 55 18.38 9.38 1.28
N PHE A 56 18.36 8.94 0.01
CA PHE A 56 18.78 7.61 -0.38
C PHE A 56 20.25 7.34 -0.07
N TRP A 57 21.15 8.29 -0.38
CA TRP A 57 22.55 8.19 -0.05
C TRP A 57 22.80 8.11 1.45
N HIS A 58 22.06 8.89 2.26
CA HIS A 58 22.16 8.84 3.73
C HIS A 58 21.83 7.44 4.25
N TRP A 59 20.81 6.79 3.71
CA TRP A 59 20.48 5.41 4.08
C TRP A 59 21.60 4.43 3.74
N ILE A 60 22.16 4.49 2.53
CA ILE A 60 23.29 3.63 2.13
C ILE A 60 24.50 3.84 3.07
N ALA A 61 24.79 5.07 3.47
CA ALA A 61 25.95 5.41 4.29
C ALA A 61 25.79 5.04 5.76
N LYS A 62 24.58 5.07 6.29
CA LYS A 62 24.28 4.89 7.72
C LYS A 62 23.55 3.59 8.06
N GLY A 63 23.02 2.86 7.10
CA GLY A 63 22.17 1.68 7.30
C GLY A 63 20.77 1.98 7.82
N THR A 64 20.54 3.19 8.36
CA THR A 64 19.25 3.66 8.85
C THR A 64 18.96 5.06 8.37
N THR A 65 17.69 5.40 8.12
CA THR A 65 17.28 6.74 7.70
C THR A 65 15.84 7.03 8.12
N LEU A 66 15.36 8.24 7.87
CA LEU A 66 13.94 8.58 8.01
C LEU A 66 13.10 7.72 7.05
N THR A 67 11.88 7.37 7.47
CA THR A 67 10.89 6.79 6.55
C THR A 67 10.64 7.74 5.37
N PRO A 68 10.21 7.22 4.19
CA PRO A 68 9.99 8.06 3.02
C PRO A 68 9.10 9.27 3.28
N VAL A 69 9.55 10.46 2.85
CA VAL A 69 8.83 11.73 3.04
C VAL A 69 7.89 11.96 1.87
N GLU A 70 6.86 11.10 1.78
CA GLU A 70 5.86 11.19 0.72
C GLU A 70 4.44 10.89 1.25
N PRO A 71 3.37 11.43 0.61
CA PRO A 71 2.01 11.28 1.09
C PRO A 71 1.50 9.84 1.16
N SER A 72 2.04 8.90 0.39
CA SER A 72 1.68 7.47 0.40
C SER A 72 1.91 6.83 1.75
N GLU A 73 2.96 7.20 2.45
CA GLU A 73 3.34 6.68 3.75
C GLU A 73 2.30 6.97 4.85
N ALA A 74 1.45 7.99 4.65
CA ALA A 74 0.37 8.30 5.58
C ALA A 74 -0.65 7.15 5.74
N MET A 75 -0.74 6.24 4.77
CA MET A 75 -1.60 5.05 4.85
C MET A 75 -1.20 4.16 6.03
N TYR A 76 0.11 3.92 6.22
CA TYR A 76 0.60 3.09 7.34
C TYR A 76 0.23 3.66 8.71
N THR A 77 0.15 4.99 8.83
CA THR A 77 -0.33 5.62 10.07
C THR A 77 -1.82 5.38 10.28
N LEU A 78 -2.62 5.51 9.23
CA LEU A 78 -4.08 5.36 9.31
C LEU A 78 -4.53 3.90 9.46
N GLU A 79 -3.82 2.96 8.84
CA GLU A 79 -4.15 1.53 8.88
C GLU A 79 -3.50 0.81 10.07
N LEU A 80 -2.21 1.05 10.32
CA LEU A 80 -1.39 0.28 11.25
C LEU A 80 -0.98 1.07 12.51
N GLY A 81 -1.29 2.37 12.59
CA GLY A 81 -0.88 3.24 13.70
C GLY A 81 0.62 3.61 13.69
N LYS A 82 1.37 3.31 12.63
CA LYS A 82 2.79 3.66 12.52
C LYS A 82 2.95 5.12 12.13
N VAL A 83 3.14 6.00 13.09
CA VAL A 83 3.36 7.44 12.84
C VAL A 83 4.73 7.64 12.24
N ASN A 84 4.79 8.04 10.97
CA ASN A 84 6.01 8.17 10.16
C ASN A 84 6.20 9.60 9.61
N ALA A 85 7.36 9.87 9.00
CA ALA A 85 7.70 11.17 8.43
C ALA A 85 6.75 11.56 7.28
N GLY A 86 6.30 10.59 6.48
CA GLY A 86 5.35 10.81 5.39
C GLY A 86 3.98 11.28 5.86
N PHE A 87 3.49 10.81 7.01
CA PHE A 87 2.24 11.29 7.61
C PHE A 87 2.34 12.76 8.03
N VAL A 88 3.42 13.13 8.71
CA VAL A 88 3.66 14.52 9.12
C VAL A 88 3.76 15.44 7.90
N PHE A 89 4.49 14.98 6.87
CA PHE A 89 4.60 15.68 5.61
C PHE A 89 3.24 15.85 4.91
N PHE A 90 2.40 14.81 4.89
CA PHE A 90 1.07 14.87 4.29
C PHE A 90 0.15 15.86 5.02
N LEU A 91 0.17 15.89 6.36
CA LEU A 91 -0.55 16.89 7.14
C LEU A 91 -0.07 18.31 6.84
N ALA A 92 1.26 18.52 6.78
CA ALA A 92 1.83 19.81 6.43
C ALA A 92 1.42 20.24 5.01
N ALA A 93 1.37 19.31 4.04
CA ALA A 93 0.92 19.56 2.68
C ALA A 93 -0.58 19.93 2.61
N ILE A 94 -1.43 19.29 3.43
CA ILE A 94 -2.86 19.64 3.56
C ILE A 94 -3.02 21.05 4.15
N LEU A 95 -2.32 21.36 5.25
CA LEU A 95 -2.35 22.68 5.90
C LEU A 95 -1.82 23.76 4.95
N SER A 96 -0.72 23.51 4.25
CA SER A 96 -0.19 24.42 3.23
C SER A 96 -1.20 24.64 2.09
N THR A 97 -1.92 23.61 1.68
CA THR A 97 -2.98 23.71 0.65
C THR A 97 -4.16 24.53 1.15
N PHE A 98 -4.54 24.41 2.41
CA PHE A 98 -5.58 25.23 3.01
C PHE A 98 -5.22 26.72 3.01
N ILE A 99 -3.99 27.07 3.28
CA ILE A 99 -3.53 28.46 3.32
C ILE A 99 -3.27 29.01 1.90
N PHE A 100 -2.39 28.34 1.14
CA PHE A 100 -1.83 28.85 -0.11
C PHE A 100 -2.51 28.30 -1.37
N GLY A 101 -3.41 27.32 -1.24
CA GLY A 101 -3.94 26.54 -2.34
C GLY A 101 -2.98 25.42 -2.76
N ARG A 102 -3.29 24.67 -3.81
CA ARG A 102 -2.56 23.47 -4.26
C ARG A 102 -1.14 23.75 -4.80
N PHE A 103 -0.35 24.55 -4.10
CA PHE A 103 1.04 24.84 -4.45
C PHE A 103 1.91 23.58 -4.44
N PHE A 104 1.74 22.74 -3.40
CA PHE A 104 2.46 21.48 -3.29
C PHE A 104 2.39 20.65 -4.58
N CYS A 105 1.16 20.46 -5.12
CA CYS A 105 0.97 19.71 -6.36
C CYS A 105 1.70 20.31 -7.56
N GLY A 106 1.84 21.64 -7.62
CA GLY A 106 2.48 22.31 -8.73
C GLY A 106 4.00 22.41 -8.67
N TRP A 107 4.60 22.41 -7.46
CA TRP A 107 5.99 22.81 -7.24
C TRP A 107 6.85 21.78 -6.52
N ALA A 108 6.26 20.85 -5.76
CA ALA A 108 7.02 19.91 -4.91
C ALA A 108 6.70 18.42 -5.18
N CYS A 109 5.72 18.12 -6.02
CA CYS A 109 5.33 16.74 -6.28
C CYS A 109 6.16 16.12 -7.42
N HIS A 110 6.85 15.00 -7.13
CA HIS A 110 7.65 14.27 -8.13
C HIS A 110 6.80 13.72 -9.28
N VAL A 111 5.54 13.31 -9.05
CA VAL A 111 4.64 12.83 -10.11
C VAL A 111 4.35 13.92 -11.13
N VAL A 112 4.17 15.18 -10.68
CA VAL A 112 3.99 16.32 -11.60
C VAL A 112 5.26 16.57 -12.41
N ALA A 113 6.44 16.43 -11.80
CA ALA A 113 7.71 16.57 -12.53
C ALA A 113 7.79 15.56 -13.69
N LEU A 114 7.44 14.31 -13.43
CA LEU A 114 7.43 13.25 -14.45
C LEU A 114 6.42 13.53 -15.56
N GLN A 115 5.21 13.98 -15.24
CA GLN A 115 4.20 14.31 -16.25
C GLN A 115 4.58 15.56 -17.07
N ASP A 116 5.16 16.57 -16.45
CA ASP A 116 5.66 17.74 -17.16
C ASP A 116 6.81 17.38 -18.11
N LEU A 117 7.73 16.48 -17.67
CA LEU A 117 8.78 15.93 -18.51
C LEU A 117 8.21 15.17 -19.71
N CYS A 118 7.25 14.26 -19.49
CA CYS A 118 6.60 13.51 -20.56
C CYS A 118 5.87 14.44 -21.55
N ALA A 119 5.13 15.43 -21.03
CA ALA A 119 4.46 16.41 -21.88
C ALA A 119 5.45 17.26 -22.70
N TRP A 120 6.60 17.61 -22.12
CA TRP A 120 7.66 18.32 -22.81
C TRP A 120 8.30 17.46 -23.90
N MET A 121 8.63 16.20 -23.62
CA MET A 121 9.16 15.25 -24.61
C MET A 121 8.19 15.09 -25.78
N MET A 122 6.90 14.88 -25.50
CA MET A 122 5.85 14.76 -26.54
C MET A 122 5.79 16.02 -27.41
N LYS A 123 5.83 17.22 -26.81
CA LYS A 123 5.81 18.48 -27.55
C LYS A 123 7.03 18.62 -28.47
N LYS A 124 8.20 18.12 -28.08
CA LYS A 124 9.41 18.12 -28.90
C LYS A 124 9.28 17.29 -30.18
N ILE A 125 8.51 16.21 -30.13
CA ILE A 125 8.21 15.36 -31.30
C ILE A 125 6.89 15.73 -31.98
N GLY A 126 6.35 16.94 -31.71
CA GLY A 126 5.15 17.47 -32.37
C GLY A 126 3.83 16.96 -31.81
N ILE A 127 3.85 16.19 -30.72
CA ILE A 127 2.62 15.70 -30.04
C ILE A 127 2.20 16.71 -28.98
N HIS A 128 1.00 17.30 -29.13
CA HIS A 128 0.43 18.25 -28.17
C HIS A 128 -0.70 17.59 -27.40
N PRO A 129 -0.51 17.09 -26.17
CA PRO A 129 -1.52 16.41 -25.40
C PRO A 129 -2.77 17.28 -25.20
N LYS A 130 -3.93 16.76 -25.58
CA LYS A 130 -5.21 17.46 -25.43
C LYS A 130 -5.98 16.96 -24.22
N PRO A 131 -6.53 17.86 -23.39
CA PRO A 131 -7.30 17.45 -22.23
C PRO A 131 -8.63 16.79 -22.64
N PHE A 132 -8.98 15.74 -21.92
CA PHE A 132 -10.28 15.10 -21.98
C PHE A 132 -11.11 15.53 -20.76
N ARG A 133 -12.34 16.01 -20.93
CA ARG A 133 -13.14 16.62 -19.86
C ARG A 133 -14.41 15.83 -19.61
N THR A 134 -14.50 15.19 -18.43
CA THR A 134 -15.71 14.52 -17.95
C THR A 134 -15.94 14.81 -16.48
N ARG A 135 -17.19 14.69 -16.01
CA ARG A 135 -17.53 14.86 -14.58
C ARG A 135 -16.94 13.76 -13.73
N LEU A 136 -16.94 12.54 -14.25
CA LEU A 136 -16.47 11.35 -13.54
C LEU A 136 -14.99 11.42 -13.19
N LEU A 137 -14.20 12.00 -14.08
CA LEU A 137 -12.76 12.16 -13.84
C LEU A 137 -12.47 13.13 -12.68
N ILE A 138 -13.43 13.97 -12.30
CA ILE A 138 -13.33 14.81 -11.08
C ILE A 138 -13.63 13.95 -9.84
N ILE A 139 -14.54 12.98 -9.95
CA ILE A 139 -14.98 12.13 -8.84
C ILE A 139 -13.96 11.02 -8.55
N THR A 140 -13.32 10.47 -9.58
CA THR A 140 -12.39 9.34 -9.43
C THR A 140 -11.26 9.58 -8.41
N PRO A 141 -10.52 10.71 -8.43
CA PRO A 141 -9.50 10.98 -7.42
C PRO A 141 -10.06 11.07 -6.00
N LEU A 142 -11.28 11.59 -5.85
CA LEU A 142 -11.94 11.69 -4.56
C LEU A 142 -12.33 10.29 -4.04
N LEU A 143 -12.88 9.43 -4.89
CA LEU A 143 -13.18 8.04 -4.53
C LEU A 143 -11.93 7.28 -4.13
N LEU A 144 -10.83 7.39 -4.90
CA LEU A 144 -9.56 6.78 -4.58
C LEU A 144 -8.97 7.33 -3.28
N GLY A 145 -9.01 8.64 -3.07
CA GLY A 145 -8.54 9.27 -1.83
C GLY A 145 -9.37 8.85 -0.62
N THR A 146 -10.70 8.74 -0.76
CA THR A 146 -11.58 8.23 0.28
C THR A 146 -11.25 6.77 0.60
N TYR A 147 -11.08 5.93 -0.41
CA TYR A 147 -10.72 4.53 -0.24
C TYR A 147 -9.37 4.37 0.49
N MET A 148 -8.36 5.14 0.09
CA MET A 148 -7.01 5.00 0.66
C MET A 148 -6.87 5.56 2.08
N PHE A 149 -7.49 6.72 2.37
CA PHE A 149 -7.19 7.47 3.59
C PHE A 149 -8.35 7.54 4.59
N ILE A 150 -9.57 7.41 4.14
CA ILE A 150 -10.76 7.60 4.97
C ILE A 150 -11.45 6.27 5.27
N TRP A 151 -11.51 5.36 4.28
CA TRP A 151 -12.19 4.09 4.41
C TRP A 151 -11.71 3.24 5.59
N PRO A 152 -10.42 3.05 5.87
CA PRO A 152 -9.97 2.25 7.01
C PRO A 152 -10.51 2.78 8.35
N THR A 153 -10.65 4.09 8.48
CA THR A 153 -11.22 4.71 9.68
C THR A 153 -12.74 4.55 9.71
N ILE A 154 -13.44 4.78 8.59
CA ILE A 154 -14.90 4.59 8.50
C ILE A 154 -15.25 3.13 8.78
N GLU A 155 -14.51 2.19 8.23
CA GLU A 155 -14.70 0.78 8.45
C GLU A 155 -14.67 0.43 9.94
N ARG A 156 -13.62 0.83 10.64
CA ARG A 156 -13.40 0.51 12.06
C ARG A 156 -14.36 1.24 13.00
N GLU A 157 -14.55 2.54 12.78
CA GLU A 157 -15.27 3.39 13.75
C GLU A 157 -16.77 3.52 13.45
N VAL A 158 -17.22 3.19 12.23
CA VAL A 158 -18.61 3.33 11.81
C VAL A 158 -19.21 2.01 11.36
N VAL A 159 -18.61 1.36 10.36
CA VAL A 159 -19.23 0.18 9.72
C VAL A 159 -19.23 -1.02 10.66
N ILE A 160 -18.09 -1.36 11.27
CA ILE A 160 -18.00 -2.50 12.19
C ILE A 160 -18.93 -2.31 13.41
N PRO A 161 -18.95 -1.16 14.12
CA PRO A 161 -19.91 -0.94 15.21
C PRO A 161 -21.37 -0.99 14.77
N LEU A 162 -21.69 -0.45 13.60
CA LEU A 162 -23.06 -0.48 13.06
C LEU A 162 -23.53 -1.90 12.75
N LEU A 163 -22.66 -2.71 12.11
CA LEU A 163 -22.97 -4.11 11.83
C LEU A 163 -23.12 -4.93 13.11
N LYS A 164 -22.27 -4.70 14.13
CA LYS A 164 -22.40 -5.32 15.46
C LYS A 164 -23.73 -4.93 16.13
N TRP A 165 -24.11 -3.65 16.06
CA TRP A 165 -25.38 -3.19 16.60
C TRP A 165 -26.58 -3.82 15.88
N ALA A 166 -26.50 -3.96 14.55
CA ALA A 166 -27.53 -4.60 13.73
C ALA A 166 -27.51 -6.14 13.82
N GLN A 167 -26.58 -6.74 14.58
CA GLN A 167 -26.34 -8.19 14.65
C GLN A 167 -26.05 -8.84 13.30
N ILE A 168 -25.50 -8.07 12.35
CA ILE A 168 -25.08 -8.57 11.04
C ILE A 168 -23.61 -8.97 11.15
N PRO A 169 -23.25 -10.22 10.81
CA PRO A 169 -21.85 -10.66 10.83
C PRO A 169 -21.04 -9.87 9.81
N TRP A 170 -19.78 -9.59 10.16
CA TRP A 170 -18.85 -8.93 9.23
C TRP A 170 -18.69 -9.79 7.96
N PRO A 171 -18.86 -9.21 6.77
CA PRO A 171 -18.77 -9.98 5.53
C PRO A 171 -17.28 -10.14 5.10
N GLU A 172 -16.54 -10.99 5.82
CA GLU A 172 -15.12 -11.26 5.56
C GLU A 172 -14.84 -11.70 4.12
N TRP A 173 -15.81 -12.41 3.52
CA TRP A 173 -15.75 -12.84 2.12
C TRP A 173 -15.69 -11.67 1.10
N LEU A 174 -16.10 -10.46 1.50
CA LEU A 174 -16.14 -9.26 0.65
C LEU A 174 -15.00 -8.28 0.98
N PHE A 175 -14.72 -8.08 2.26
CA PHE A 175 -13.80 -7.05 2.75
C PHE A 175 -12.52 -7.61 3.40
N GLY A 176 -12.41 -8.94 3.56
CA GLY A 176 -11.34 -9.56 4.33
C GLY A 176 -11.58 -9.47 5.84
N ALA A 177 -10.55 -9.75 6.64
CA ALA A 177 -10.65 -9.66 8.09
C ALA A 177 -10.93 -8.21 8.54
N PRO A 178 -11.77 -8.02 9.59
CA PRO A 178 -12.09 -6.67 10.07
C PRO A 178 -10.85 -5.96 10.57
N GLY A 179 -10.72 -4.68 10.20
CA GLY A 179 -9.60 -3.85 10.64
C GLY A 179 -9.52 -3.74 12.16
N VAL A 180 -8.34 -3.99 12.72
CA VAL A 180 -8.06 -3.85 14.15
C VAL A 180 -7.72 -2.39 14.45
N ARG A 181 -8.12 -1.90 15.65
CA ARG A 181 -7.72 -0.56 16.09
C ARG A 181 -6.19 -0.47 16.20
N PRO A 182 -5.55 0.42 15.44
CA PRO A 182 -4.11 0.55 15.49
C PRO A 182 -3.66 1.12 16.82
N GLN A 183 -2.61 0.55 17.39
CA GLN A 183 -1.87 1.19 18.47
C GLN A 183 -0.84 2.13 17.86
N PHE A 184 -0.93 3.42 18.19
CA PHE A 184 -0.01 4.41 17.63
C PHE A 184 1.40 4.20 18.17
N GLN A 185 2.34 3.98 17.25
CA GLN A 185 3.75 3.77 17.53
C GLN A 185 4.60 4.73 16.71
N ASN A 186 5.72 5.11 17.28
CA ASN A 186 6.72 5.92 16.58
C ASN A 186 7.45 5.04 15.53
N ALA A 187 7.39 5.45 14.27
CA ALA A 187 8.01 4.77 13.14
C ALA A 187 8.72 5.77 12.21
N PHE A 188 9.42 6.76 12.77
CA PHE A 188 10.13 7.77 11.96
C PHE A 188 11.40 7.25 11.30
N MET A 189 12.03 6.22 11.88
CA MET A 189 13.26 5.64 11.34
C MET A 189 13.00 4.29 10.73
N THR A 190 13.72 3.98 9.65
CA THR A 190 13.71 2.67 9.00
C THR A 190 15.15 2.26 8.66
N ASP A 191 15.44 0.99 8.82
CA ASP A 191 16.65 0.31 8.32
C ASP A 191 16.44 -0.27 6.92
N ASP A 192 15.19 -0.42 6.52
CA ASP A 192 14.78 -1.08 5.30
C ASP A 192 14.08 -0.11 4.31
N PHE A 193 14.76 0.98 4.00
CA PHE A 193 14.24 2.01 3.12
C PHE A 193 13.96 1.50 1.70
N TRP A 194 14.78 0.55 1.21
CA TRP A 194 14.68 0.04 -0.16
C TRP A 194 13.43 -0.80 -0.41
N HIS A 195 12.95 -1.55 0.59
CA HIS A 195 11.72 -2.36 0.45
C HIS A 195 10.45 -1.52 0.25
N THR A 196 10.51 -0.24 0.55
CA THR A 196 9.38 0.68 0.27
C THR A 196 9.27 1.03 -1.23
N PHE A 197 10.31 0.77 -2.03
CA PHE A 197 10.32 1.05 -3.46
C PHE A 197 9.93 -0.18 -4.28
N PRO A 198 9.11 0.00 -5.33
CA PRO A 198 8.81 -1.09 -6.22
C PRO A 198 10.06 -1.50 -7.00
N THR A 199 10.17 -2.80 -7.30
CA THR A 199 11.24 -3.31 -8.17
C THR A 199 11.18 -2.63 -9.55
N TRP A 200 12.29 -2.61 -10.28
CA TRP A 200 12.36 -1.97 -11.60
C TRP A 200 11.34 -2.57 -12.60
N GLN A 201 10.99 -3.84 -12.47
CA GLN A 201 9.96 -4.51 -13.28
C GLN A 201 8.56 -3.89 -13.08
N VAL A 202 8.29 -3.30 -11.93
CA VAL A 202 7.04 -2.59 -11.62
C VAL A 202 7.21 -1.08 -11.84
N ALA A 203 8.35 -0.51 -11.45
CA ALA A 203 8.61 0.93 -11.54
C ALA A 203 8.58 1.45 -12.99
N ILE A 204 9.18 0.72 -13.95
CA ILE A 204 9.17 1.13 -15.36
C ILE A 204 7.77 1.10 -15.96
N PRO A 205 6.97 0.01 -15.88
CA PRO A 205 5.58 0.03 -16.32
C PRO A 205 4.72 1.07 -15.61
N PHE A 206 4.91 1.27 -14.32
CA PHE A 206 4.23 2.32 -13.56
C PHE A 206 4.49 3.71 -14.15
N PHE A 207 5.76 4.03 -14.41
CA PHE A 207 6.14 5.28 -15.04
C PHE A 207 5.53 5.43 -16.45
N LEU A 208 5.63 4.39 -17.27
CA LEU A 208 5.05 4.41 -18.63
C LEU A 208 3.54 4.62 -18.61
N VAL A 209 2.81 3.92 -17.76
CA VAL A 209 1.34 4.04 -17.67
C VAL A 209 0.94 5.38 -17.05
N CYS A 210 1.40 5.67 -15.84
CA CYS A 210 0.90 6.80 -15.06
C CYS A 210 1.45 8.16 -15.52
N ALA A 211 2.61 8.20 -16.17
CA ALA A 211 3.17 9.45 -16.68
C ALA A 211 3.03 9.58 -18.20
N PHE A 212 3.42 8.58 -18.98
CA PHE A 212 3.50 8.72 -20.43
C PHE A 212 2.15 8.45 -21.12
N VAL A 213 1.54 7.28 -20.91
CA VAL A 213 0.31 6.88 -21.61
C VAL A 213 -0.88 7.72 -21.18
N THR A 214 -1.02 8.04 -19.89
CA THR A 214 -2.08 8.91 -19.39
C THR A 214 -1.98 10.31 -19.96
N VAL A 215 -0.77 10.88 -20.04
CA VAL A 215 -0.54 12.20 -20.64
C VAL A 215 -0.85 12.19 -22.14
N TYR A 216 -0.43 11.13 -22.85
CA TYR A 216 -0.70 10.99 -24.29
C TYR A 216 -2.20 10.93 -24.60
N LEU A 217 -2.96 10.10 -23.86
CA LEU A 217 -4.39 9.85 -24.13
C LEU A 217 -5.32 10.93 -23.58
N MET A 218 -5.02 11.50 -22.42
CA MET A 218 -5.96 12.32 -21.65
C MET A 218 -5.45 13.76 -21.38
N GLY A 219 -4.23 14.09 -21.78
CA GLY A 219 -3.66 15.43 -21.68
C GLY A 219 -2.60 15.61 -20.61
N SER A 220 -1.90 16.74 -20.64
CA SER A 220 -0.91 17.11 -19.64
C SER A 220 -1.53 17.05 -18.24
N LYS A 221 -0.82 16.47 -17.27
CA LYS A 221 -1.27 16.26 -15.89
C LYS A 221 -2.56 15.43 -15.74
N ALA A 222 -2.83 14.56 -16.71
CA ALA A 222 -4.03 13.71 -16.69
C ALA A 222 -4.07 12.80 -15.45
N PHE A 223 -2.96 12.16 -15.10
CA PHE A 223 -2.91 11.33 -13.89
C PHE A 223 -3.19 12.15 -12.62
N CYS A 224 -2.59 13.33 -12.48
CA CYS A 224 -2.81 14.22 -11.34
C CYS A 224 -4.26 14.69 -11.23
N THR A 225 -4.96 14.81 -12.36
CA THR A 225 -6.34 15.30 -12.41
C THR A 225 -7.35 14.17 -12.22
N TYR A 226 -7.04 12.95 -12.69
CA TYR A 226 -8.02 11.88 -12.85
C TYR A 226 -7.71 10.59 -12.10
N GLY A 227 -6.45 10.34 -11.72
CA GLY A 227 -6.01 9.12 -11.08
C GLY A 227 -5.32 9.31 -9.72
N CYS A 228 -4.98 10.54 -9.36
CA CYS A 228 -4.20 10.80 -8.15
C CYS A 228 -5.12 10.96 -6.92
N PRO A 229 -5.08 10.05 -5.92
CA PRO A 229 -5.91 10.13 -4.72
C PRO A 229 -5.62 11.38 -3.87
N TYR A 230 -4.35 11.79 -3.81
CA TYR A 230 -3.94 13.02 -3.13
C TYR A 230 -4.56 14.25 -3.81
N GLY A 231 -4.65 14.21 -5.16
CA GLY A 231 -5.31 15.24 -5.97
C GLY A 231 -6.78 15.42 -5.59
N GLY A 232 -7.48 14.35 -5.23
CA GLY A 232 -8.84 14.37 -4.71
C GLY A 232 -8.93 15.11 -3.38
N ILE A 233 -8.09 14.77 -2.40
CA ILE A 233 -8.06 15.41 -1.08
C ILE A 233 -7.67 16.89 -1.20
N PHE A 234 -6.56 17.19 -1.85
CA PHE A 234 -6.10 18.58 -2.05
C PHE A 234 -7.09 19.41 -2.85
N GLY A 235 -7.85 18.80 -3.77
CA GLY A 235 -8.90 19.48 -4.51
C GLY A 235 -10.06 19.95 -3.64
N VAL A 236 -10.47 19.12 -2.67
CA VAL A 236 -11.51 19.50 -1.68
C VAL A 236 -10.97 20.60 -0.76
N VAL A 237 -9.76 20.46 -0.26
CA VAL A 237 -9.12 21.48 0.59
C VAL A 237 -8.93 22.80 -0.17
N ASP A 238 -8.57 22.76 -1.46
CA ASP A 238 -8.44 23.98 -2.27
C ASP A 238 -9.75 24.76 -2.43
N LYS A 239 -10.91 24.10 -2.35
CA LYS A 239 -12.21 24.83 -2.40
C LYS A 239 -12.38 25.76 -1.22
N VAL A 240 -11.84 25.42 -0.07
CA VAL A 240 -11.88 26.22 1.16
C VAL A 240 -10.59 27.03 1.39
N SER A 241 -9.59 26.94 0.52
CA SER A 241 -8.31 27.64 0.62
C SER A 241 -8.44 29.15 0.32
N PHE A 242 -7.55 29.92 0.90
CA PHE A 242 -7.47 31.37 0.71
C PHE A 242 -6.57 31.77 -0.46
N GLY A 243 -5.53 31.02 -0.79
CA GLY A 243 -4.59 31.34 -1.88
C GLY A 243 -5.20 31.09 -3.26
N LYS A 244 -5.40 32.15 -4.05
CA LYS A 244 -6.07 32.10 -5.36
C LYS A 244 -5.27 32.88 -6.42
N ILE A 245 -5.46 32.52 -7.70
CA ILE A 245 -5.08 33.35 -8.82
C ILE A 245 -6.20 34.36 -9.04
N VAL A 246 -5.88 35.63 -8.87
CA VAL A 246 -6.85 36.76 -9.00
C VAL A 246 -6.54 37.57 -10.25
N VAL A 247 -7.53 38.33 -10.71
CA VAL A 247 -7.41 39.20 -11.89
C VAL A 247 -7.64 40.66 -11.49
N SER A 248 -6.86 41.57 -12.08
CA SER A 248 -7.04 43.01 -12.03
C SER A 248 -7.79 43.51 -13.26
N ASP A 249 -8.17 44.80 -13.25
CA ASP A 249 -8.89 45.47 -14.35
C ASP A 249 -8.04 45.60 -15.64
N ALA A 250 -6.76 45.33 -15.58
CA ALA A 250 -5.85 45.29 -16.75
C ALA A 250 -6.10 44.10 -17.70
N CYS A 251 -7.11 43.25 -17.42
CA CYS A 251 -7.38 42.06 -18.20
C CYS A 251 -8.19 42.38 -19.47
N GLU A 252 -7.58 42.17 -20.63
CA GLU A 252 -8.19 42.33 -21.95
C GLU A 252 -8.92 41.08 -22.49
N GLY A 253 -8.99 39.99 -21.72
CA GLY A 253 -9.67 38.75 -22.15
C GLY A 253 -8.96 37.97 -23.26
N CYS A 254 -7.67 38.18 -23.50
CA CYS A 254 -6.88 37.59 -24.62
C CYS A 254 -6.73 36.04 -24.61
N GLY A 255 -7.09 35.34 -23.54
CA GLY A 255 -7.11 33.89 -23.46
C GLY A 255 -5.75 33.18 -23.33
N HIS A 256 -4.61 33.89 -23.33
CA HIS A 256 -3.26 33.32 -23.22
C HIS A 256 -3.11 32.45 -21.98
N CYS A 257 -3.70 32.85 -20.86
CA CYS A 257 -3.70 32.12 -19.58
C CYS A 257 -4.31 30.71 -19.71
N THR A 258 -5.40 30.57 -20.47
CA THR A 258 -6.05 29.26 -20.71
C THR A 258 -5.26 28.43 -21.71
N ALA A 259 -4.73 29.04 -22.76
CA ALA A 259 -3.92 28.36 -23.78
C ALA A 259 -2.64 27.75 -23.19
N THR A 260 -2.08 28.39 -22.15
CA THR A 260 -0.87 27.90 -21.45
C THR A 260 -1.17 26.93 -20.32
N CYS A 261 -2.41 26.87 -19.82
CA CYS A 261 -2.77 26.07 -18.66
C CYS A 261 -2.60 24.56 -18.93
N THR A 262 -1.70 23.91 -18.21
CA THR A 262 -1.46 22.46 -18.30
C THR A 262 -2.41 21.67 -17.40
N SER A 263 -3.09 22.31 -16.42
CA SER A 263 -4.02 21.70 -15.49
C SER A 263 -5.49 21.68 -15.98
N ASN A 264 -5.72 21.95 -17.27
CA ASN A 264 -7.02 21.96 -17.96
C ASN A 264 -8.07 22.96 -17.43
N VAL A 265 -7.64 23.97 -16.66
CA VAL A 265 -8.51 25.02 -16.16
C VAL A 265 -8.78 26.06 -17.23
N ARG A 266 -10.02 26.48 -17.38
CA ARG A 266 -10.42 27.59 -18.27
C ARG A 266 -10.23 28.94 -17.59
N VAL A 267 -8.96 29.30 -17.36
CA VAL A 267 -8.59 30.47 -16.55
C VAL A 267 -9.28 31.73 -16.99
N HIS A 268 -9.36 32.02 -18.32
CA HIS A 268 -9.98 33.27 -18.82
C HIS A 268 -11.48 33.35 -18.55
N GLU A 269 -12.18 32.19 -18.57
CA GLU A 269 -13.62 32.15 -18.25
C GLU A 269 -13.84 32.39 -16.74
N GLU A 270 -13.03 31.74 -15.91
CA GLU A 270 -13.16 31.84 -14.47
C GLU A 270 -12.81 33.22 -13.92
N VAL A 271 -11.73 33.82 -14.41
CA VAL A 271 -11.37 35.18 -13.98
C VAL A 271 -12.37 36.20 -14.47
N ARG A 272 -12.98 36.02 -15.65
CA ARG A 272 -14.07 36.87 -16.15
C ARG A 272 -15.31 36.74 -15.27
N ASP A 273 -15.73 35.51 -14.95
CA ASP A 273 -17.02 35.25 -14.29
C ASP A 273 -16.91 35.43 -12.76
N PHE A 274 -15.78 35.14 -12.14
CA PHE A 274 -15.57 35.14 -10.68
C PHE A 274 -14.51 36.14 -10.20
N GLY A 275 -13.70 36.72 -11.08
CA GLY A 275 -12.58 37.57 -10.73
C GLY A 275 -11.35 36.84 -10.22
N LYS A 276 -11.44 35.55 -10.17
CA LYS A 276 -10.36 34.65 -9.71
C LYS A 276 -10.60 33.24 -10.23
N VAL A 277 -9.57 32.40 -10.11
CA VAL A 277 -9.67 30.98 -10.44
C VAL A 277 -10.32 30.24 -9.27
N VAL A 278 -11.46 29.58 -9.52
CA VAL A 278 -12.25 28.83 -8.54
C VAL A 278 -12.18 27.31 -8.76
N ASP A 279 -11.70 26.86 -9.92
CA ASP A 279 -11.60 25.44 -10.26
C ASP A 279 -10.55 24.75 -9.36
N PRO A 280 -10.93 23.70 -8.61
CA PRO A 280 -10.00 22.98 -7.74
C PRO A 280 -8.90 22.21 -8.50
N GLY A 281 -9.00 22.07 -9.82
CA GLY A 281 -7.95 21.54 -10.68
C GLY A 281 -6.74 22.46 -10.81
N CYS A 282 -6.83 23.73 -10.38
CA CYS A 282 -5.73 24.68 -10.44
C CYS A 282 -4.61 24.32 -9.45
N MET A 283 -3.45 23.89 -9.97
CA MET A 283 -2.27 23.49 -9.18
C MET A 283 -1.34 24.66 -8.84
N LYS A 284 -1.77 25.91 -8.99
CA LYS A 284 -1.00 27.13 -8.68
C LYS A 284 0.41 27.13 -9.29
N CYS A 285 0.55 26.57 -10.52
CA CYS A 285 1.85 26.48 -11.22
C CYS A 285 2.40 27.83 -11.69
N MET A 286 1.63 28.90 -11.60
CA MET A 286 1.96 30.29 -11.94
C MET A 286 2.25 30.54 -13.44
N ASP A 287 2.07 29.55 -14.32
CA ASP A 287 2.31 29.72 -15.75
C ASP A 287 1.39 30.77 -16.37
N CYS A 288 0.10 30.75 -16.02
CA CYS A 288 -0.88 31.73 -16.48
C CYS A 288 -0.58 33.18 -16.04
N VAL A 289 0.01 33.32 -14.85
CA VAL A 289 0.46 34.63 -14.32
C VAL A 289 1.65 35.15 -15.13
N SER A 290 2.63 34.29 -15.38
CA SER A 290 3.88 34.70 -16.05
C SER A 290 3.74 34.99 -17.54
N VAL A 291 2.74 34.39 -18.22
CA VAL A 291 2.49 34.64 -19.67
C VAL A 291 1.51 35.78 -19.94
N CYS A 292 0.87 36.34 -18.90
CA CYS A 292 -0.10 37.42 -19.06
C CYS A 292 0.57 38.65 -19.65
N PRO A 293 0.17 39.13 -20.85
CA PRO A 293 0.85 40.23 -21.52
C PRO A 293 0.77 41.55 -20.76
N ASN A 294 -0.34 41.75 -20.05
CA ASN A 294 -0.64 42.98 -19.29
C ASN A 294 -0.36 42.85 -17.81
N GLY A 295 0.18 41.69 -17.32
CA GLY A 295 0.39 41.45 -15.90
C GLY A 295 -0.89 41.45 -15.04
N ALA A 296 -2.05 41.21 -15.69
CA ALA A 296 -3.36 41.29 -15.05
C ALA A 296 -3.64 40.16 -14.05
N LEU A 297 -2.88 39.06 -14.07
CA LEU A 297 -3.04 37.93 -13.16
C LEU A 297 -1.98 37.96 -12.07
N SER A 298 -2.37 37.70 -10.86
CA SER A 298 -1.48 37.56 -9.70
C SER A 298 -1.97 36.47 -8.76
N TRP A 299 -1.08 35.93 -7.92
CA TRP A 299 -1.49 35.13 -6.77
C TRP A 299 -1.71 36.04 -5.58
N SER A 300 -2.84 35.83 -4.87
CA SER A 300 -3.20 36.61 -3.70
C SER A 300 -4.11 35.82 -2.77
N PHE A 301 -4.23 36.27 -1.53
CA PHE A 301 -5.26 35.80 -0.62
C PHE A 301 -6.63 36.40 -1.03
N ALA A 302 -7.62 35.52 -1.17
CA ALA A 302 -8.97 35.90 -1.55
C ALA A 302 -9.99 34.97 -0.88
N THR A 303 -11.28 35.36 -0.93
CA THR A 303 -12.35 34.51 -0.38
C THR A 303 -12.31 33.10 -0.98
N PRO A 304 -12.53 32.04 -0.17
CA PRO A 304 -12.56 30.67 -0.64
C PRO A 304 -13.49 30.43 -1.82
N SER A 305 -13.15 29.48 -2.69
CA SER A 305 -13.95 29.18 -3.90
C SER A 305 -15.38 28.76 -3.57
N ILE A 306 -15.60 28.06 -2.46
CA ILE A 306 -16.92 27.59 -2.02
C ILE A 306 -17.87 28.76 -1.68
N LEU A 307 -17.35 29.91 -1.26
CA LEU A 307 -18.11 31.11 -0.91
C LEU A 307 -18.22 32.13 -2.07
N THR A 308 -17.61 31.83 -3.23
CA THR A 308 -17.48 32.75 -4.34
C THR A 308 -18.74 32.69 -5.25
N LYS A 309 -19.38 33.83 -5.44
CA LYS A 309 -20.51 33.97 -6.37
C LYS A 309 -20.03 34.59 -7.69
N PRO A 310 -20.72 34.34 -8.82
CA PRO A 310 -20.49 35.04 -10.09
C PRO A 310 -20.60 36.55 -9.93
N ARG A 311 -19.78 37.33 -10.68
CA ARG A 311 -19.69 38.77 -10.58
C ARG A 311 -20.88 39.52 -11.23
N SER A 312 -21.53 38.90 -12.23
CA SER A 312 -22.64 39.49 -12.95
C SER A 312 -23.80 38.52 -13.16
N VAL A 313 -24.99 39.01 -13.49
CA VAL A 313 -26.15 38.19 -13.83
C VAL A 313 -25.86 37.32 -15.06
N GLU A 314 -25.16 37.87 -16.07
CA GLU A 314 -24.76 37.08 -17.25
C GLU A 314 -23.76 35.98 -16.90
N ALA A 315 -22.86 36.23 -15.99
CA ALA A 315 -21.97 35.20 -15.46
C ALA A 315 -22.75 34.10 -14.72
N GLN A 316 -23.78 34.47 -13.96
CA GLN A 316 -24.66 33.53 -13.28
C GLN A 316 -25.45 32.67 -14.29
N VAL A 317 -26.02 33.29 -15.35
CA VAL A 317 -26.70 32.58 -16.43
C VAL A 317 -25.74 31.63 -17.16
N ARG A 318 -24.50 32.06 -17.47
CA ARG A 318 -23.49 31.20 -18.09
C ARG A 318 -23.13 30.01 -17.21
N GLN A 319 -23.08 30.16 -15.88
CA GLN A 319 -22.76 29.09 -14.94
C GLN A 319 -23.95 28.13 -14.70
N SER A 320 -25.20 28.65 -14.81
CA SER A 320 -26.41 27.81 -14.73
C SER A 320 -26.70 27.06 -16.04
N ALA A 321 -26.16 27.53 -17.18
CA ALA A 321 -26.22 26.77 -18.42
C ALA A 321 -25.52 25.41 -18.24
N PRO A 322 -26.07 24.30 -18.74
CA PRO A 322 -25.44 23.00 -18.60
C PRO A 322 -24.04 23.09 -19.21
N ARG A 323 -23.02 22.93 -18.35
CA ARG A 323 -21.61 22.83 -18.82
C ARG A 323 -21.58 21.73 -19.87
N ARG A 324 -21.19 22.05 -21.12
CA ARG A 324 -21.04 21.04 -22.16
C ARG A 324 -19.85 20.15 -21.79
N TYR A 325 -20.16 19.05 -21.14
CA TYR A 325 -19.25 17.94 -21.01
C TYR A 325 -19.23 17.16 -22.34
N ASP A 326 -18.11 16.52 -22.63
CA ASP A 326 -17.92 15.76 -23.86
C ASP A 326 -18.82 14.51 -23.91
N LEU A 327 -19.44 14.13 -22.77
CA LEU A 327 -20.22 12.92 -22.61
C LEU A 327 -21.58 13.19 -21.93
N SER A 328 -22.58 12.34 -22.23
CA SER A 328 -23.84 12.29 -21.50
C SER A 328 -23.66 11.64 -20.13
N LEU A 329 -24.53 11.96 -19.16
CA LEU A 329 -24.47 11.39 -17.81
C LEU A 329 -24.56 9.85 -17.82
N ALA A 330 -25.44 9.29 -18.68
CA ALA A 330 -25.58 7.83 -18.80
C ALA A 330 -24.29 7.17 -19.33
N THR A 331 -23.64 7.78 -20.33
CA THR A 331 -22.35 7.30 -20.84
C THR A 331 -21.27 7.37 -19.76
N GLU A 332 -21.24 8.49 -19.01
CA GLU A 332 -20.29 8.64 -17.90
C GLU A 332 -20.51 7.57 -16.83
N ALA A 333 -21.76 7.30 -16.43
CA ALA A 333 -22.07 6.26 -15.46
C ALA A 333 -21.63 4.86 -15.94
N LEU A 334 -21.88 4.53 -17.21
CA LEU A 334 -21.42 3.28 -17.80
C LEU A 334 -19.89 3.17 -17.80
N LEU A 335 -19.19 4.25 -18.17
CA LEU A 335 -17.74 4.28 -18.15
C LEU A 335 -17.16 4.15 -16.73
N LEU A 336 -17.86 4.71 -15.72
CA LEU A 336 -17.46 4.54 -14.31
C LEU A 336 -17.58 3.08 -13.88
N ILE A 337 -18.70 2.43 -14.14
CA ILE A 337 -18.92 1.02 -13.82
C ILE A 337 -17.86 0.16 -14.52
N THR A 338 -17.62 0.41 -15.82
CA THR A 338 -16.55 -0.26 -16.58
C THR A 338 -15.18 0.01 -15.97
N GLY A 339 -14.92 1.24 -15.55
CA GLY A 339 -13.66 1.64 -14.91
C GLY A 339 -13.44 0.94 -13.56
N ILE A 340 -14.48 0.81 -12.75
CA ILE A 340 -14.42 0.07 -11.48
C ILE A 340 -14.13 -1.41 -11.73
N ALA A 341 -14.81 -2.03 -12.70
CA ALA A 341 -14.59 -3.43 -13.05
C ALA A 341 -13.16 -3.67 -13.57
N LEU A 342 -12.66 -2.80 -14.46
CA LEU A 342 -11.29 -2.86 -14.97
C LEU A 342 -10.26 -2.59 -13.87
N PHE A 343 -10.50 -1.61 -13.00
CA PHE A 343 -9.65 -1.32 -11.86
C PHE A 343 -9.54 -2.55 -10.94
N TRP A 344 -10.68 -3.16 -10.60
CA TRP A 344 -10.70 -4.39 -9.79
C TRP A 344 -9.92 -5.52 -10.48
N SER A 345 -10.07 -5.68 -11.78
CA SER A 345 -9.35 -6.72 -12.55
C SER A 345 -7.85 -6.48 -12.61
N TYR A 346 -7.40 -5.24 -12.79
CA TYR A 346 -5.97 -4.92 -12.87
C TYR A 346 -5.29 -4.83 -11.50
N ARG A 347 -6.03 -4.57 -10.42
CA ARG A 347 -5.50 -4.46 -9.06
C ARG A 347 -4.80 -5.76 -8.66
N ALA A 348 -3.52 -5.67 -8.27
CA ALA A 348 -2.68 -6.82 -7.92
C ALA A 348 -2.56 -7.86 -9.04
N MET A 349 -2.70 -7.48 -10.31
CA MET A 349 -2.42 -8.38 -11.43
C MET A 349 -1.00 -8.92 -11.33
N MET A 350 -0.84 -10.25 -11.44
CA MET A 350 0.43 -10.98 -11.22
C MET A 350 1.07 -10.68 -9.85
N ASP A 351 0.25 -10.40 -8.84
CA ASP A 351 0.66 -10.01 -7.48
C ASP A 351 1.64 -8.81 -7.42
N SER A 352 1.74 -8.02 -8.49
CA SER A 352 2.74 -6.95 -8.63
C SER A 352 2.18 -5.57 -9.00
N VAL A 353 0.96 -5.48 -9.57
CA VAL A 353 0.39 -4.19 -10.00
C VAL A 353 -0.14 -3.40 -8.80
N PRO A 354 0.51 -2.26 -8.43
CA PRO A 354 0.07 -1.44 -7.31
C PRO A 354 -1.21 -0.67 -7.64
N LEU A 355 -1.88 -0.15 -6.60
CA LEU A 355 -3.18 0.52 -6.68
C LEU A 355 -3.21 1.66 -7.72
N LEU A 356 -2.24 2.56 -7.68
CA LEU A 356 -2.21 3.72 -8.57
C LEU A 356 -1.94 3.33 -10.03
N MET A 357 -1.13 2.30 -10.25
CA MET A 357 -0.92 1.74 -11.60
C MET A 357 -2.19 1.10 -12.14
N ALA A 358 -2.91 0.33 -11.33
CA ALA A 358 -4.20 -0.24 -11.70
C ALA A 358 -5.23 0.85 -12.07
N ALA A 359 -5.26 1.96 -11.31
CA ALA A 359 -6.10 3.11 -11.63
C ALA A 359 -5.73 3.76 -12.97
N GLY A 360 -4.43 3.93 -13.23
CA GLY A 360 -3.93 4.45 -14.51
C GLY A 360 -4.26 3.51 -15.68
N MET A 361 -4.04 2.20 -15.51
CA MET A 361 -4.39 1.17 -16.50
C MET A 361 -5.88 1.16 -16.79
N ALA A 362 -6.73 1.19 -15.76
CA ALA A 362 -8.18 1.21 -15.90
C ALA A 362 -8.65 2.48 -16.65
N ALA A 363 -8.12 3.65 -16.31
CA ALA A 363 -8.45 4.89 -16.99
C ALA A 363 -8.07 4.85 -18.49
N CYS A 364 -6.89 4.32 -18.82
CA CYS A 364 -6.45 4.12 -20.19
C CYS A 364 -7.36 3.12 -20.92
N ALA A 365 -7.68 1.98 -20.30
CA ALA A 365 -8.53 0.96 -20.89
C ALA A 365 -9.96 1.47 -21.12
N VAL A 366 -10.54 2.23 -20.20
CA VAL A 366 -11.84 2.90 -20.38
C VAL A 366 -11.80 3.84 -21.59
N TYR A 367 -10.74 4.64 -21.72
CA TYR A 367 -10.57 5.51 -22.88
C TYR A 367 -10.49 4.72 -24.19
N LEU A 368 -9.72 3.64 -24.21
CA LEU A 368 -9.58 2.75 -25.38
C LEU A 368 -10.93 2.13 -25.75
N VAL A 369 -11.65 1.57 -24.80
CA VAL A 369 -12.99 0.96 -25.03
C VAL A 369 -13.98 2.01 -25.55
N PHE A 370 -14.03 3.18 -24.93
CA PHE A 370 -14.91 4.27 -25.37
C PHE A 370 -14.61 4.72 -26.80
N ARG A 371 -13.33 4.92 -27.13
CA ARG A 371 -12.93 5.33 -28.50
C ARG A 371 -13.17 4.23 -29.52
N THR A 372 -12.94 2.97 -29.17
CA THR A 372 -13.25 1.84 -30.03
C THR A 372 -14.77 1.78 -30.32
N PHE A 373 -15.62 1.99 -29.30
CA PHE A 373 -17.07 2.09 -29.52
C PHE A 373 -17.41 3.22 -30.51
N THR A 374 -16.79 4.41 -30.36
CA THR A 374 -17.03 5.53 -31.29
C THR A 374 -16.53 5.24 -32.71
N ILE A 375 -15.48 4.41 -32.92
CA ILE A 375 -15.03 3.97 -34.25
C ILE A 375 -16.15 3.21 -34.97
N PHE A 376 -16.89 2.38 -34.28
CA PHE A 376 -18.00 1.63 -34.92
C PHE A 376 -19.22 2.50 -35.17
N ARG A 377 -19.50 3.48 -34.30
CA ARG A 377 -20.69 4.34 -34.39
C ARG A 377 -20.56 5.51 -35.37
N ASP A 378 -19.41 6.20 -35.37
CA ASP A 378 -19.26 7.49 -36.04
C ASP A 378 -18.44 7.34 -37.36
N ALA A 379 -18.75 8.16 -38.37
CA ALA A 379 -18.08 8.12 -39.68
C ALA A 379 -16.65 8.68 -39.68
N ASN A 380 -16.35 9.61 -38.76
CA ASN A 380 -15.03 10.22 -38.60
C ASN A 380 -14.65 10.23 -37.13
N VAL A 381 -13.57 9.56 -36.77
CA VAL A 381 -13.11 9.44 -35.38
C VAL A 381 -11.63 9.78 -35.29
N ARG A 382 -11.28 10.68 -34.38
CA ARG A 382 -9.91 10.97 -33.97
C ARG A 382 -9.68 10.46 -32.56
N GLY A 383 -8.57 9.76 -32.34
CA GLY A 383 -8.09 9.35 -31.01
C GLY A 383 -6.79 10.07 -30.70
N ALA A 384 -6.73 10.80 -29.58
CA ALA A 384 -5.59 11.61 -29.19
C ALA A 384 -5.05 12.48 -30.36
N HIS A 385 -4.08 12.01 -31.10
CA HIS A 385 -3.46 12.74 -32.22
C HIS A 385 -3.63 12.06 -33.58
N ALA A 386 -4.19 10.84 -33.60
CA ALA A 386 -4.29 10.03 -34.80
C ALA A 386 -5.72 10.00 -35.35
N GLN A 387 -5.82 9.94 -36.69
CA GLN A 387 -7.09 9.69 -37.35
C GLN A 387 -7.36 8.17 -37.33
N LEU A 388 -8.35 7.74 -36.54
CA LEU A 388 -8.70 6.33 -36.37
C LEU A 388 -9.69 5.86 -37.46
N LYS A 389 -10.64 6.72 -37.86
CA LYS A 389 -11.60 6.47 -38.94
C LYS A 389 -11.84 7.75 -39.74
N LEU A 390 -11.85 7.64 -41.06
CA LEU A 390 -12.06 8.75 -41.98
C LEU A 390 -13.10 8.36 -43.04
N LYS A 391 -14.15 9.16 -43.21
CA LYS A 391 -15.23 8.93 -44.18
C LYS A 391 -15.75 7.49 -44.17
N GLY A 392 -15.98 6.93 -42.97
CA GLY A 392 -16.50 5.57 -42.80
C GLY A 392 -15.45 4.43 -42.92
N ARG A 393 -14.21 4.71 -43.35
CA ARG A 393 -13.14 3.69 -43.45
C ARG A 393 -12.21 3.76 -42.26
N ILE A 394 -11.95 2.63 -41.63
CA ILE A 394 -10.99 2.49 -40.52
C ILE A 394 -9.59 2.59 -41.09
N THR A 395 -8.73 3.43 -40.50
CA THR A 395 -7.33 3.57 -40.91
C THR A 395 -6.50 2.44 -40.34
N LEU A 396 -5.24 2.25 -40.82
CA LEU A 396 -4.30 1.29 -40.24
C LEU A 396 -4.08 1.55 -38.74
N VAL A 397 -3.95 2.82 -38.35
CA VAL A 397 -3.83 3.24 -36.93
C VAL A 397 -5.11 2.91 -36.15
N GLY A 398 -6.29 3.00 -36.79
CA GLY A 398 -7.56 2.62 -36.20
C GLY A 398 -7.63 1.10 -35.92
N TRP A 399 -7.13 0.27 -36.83
CA TRP A 399 -7.05 -1.17 -36.61
C TRP A 399 -6.08 -1.53 -35.47
N LEU A 400 -4.87 -0.92 -35.46
CA LEU A 400 -3.92 -1.09 -34.36
C LEU A 400 -4.54 -0.68 -33.00
N PHE A 401 -5.30 0.41 -33.01
CA PHE A 401 -5.99 0.89 -31.80
C PHE A 401 -7.02 -0.14 -31.30
N ILE A 402 -7.80 -0.76 -32.21
CA ILE A 402 -8.76 -1.82 -31.86
C ILE A 402 -8.01 -3.04 -31.29
N VAL A 403 -6.91 -3.46 -31.91
CA VAL A 403 -6.10 -4.60 -31.44
C VAL A 403 -5.59 -4.35 -30.03
N ILE A 404 -5.05 -3.15 -29.75
CA ILE A 404 -4.59 -2.75 -28.41
C ILE A 404 -5.76 -2.77 -27.40
N THR A 405 -6.94 -2.29 -27.81
CA THR A 405 -8.14 -2.33 -26.96
C THR A 405 -8.52 -3.77 -26.62
N VAL A 406 -8.59 -4.65 -27.61
CA VAL A 406 -8.93 -6.06 -27.41
C VAL A 406 -7.90 -6.74 -26.50
N ALA A 407 -6.61 -6.51 -26.72
CA ALA A 407 -5.55 -7.05 -25.87
C ALA A 407 -5.66 -6.55 -24.42
N SER A 408 -5.95 -5.25 -24.22
CA SER A 408 -6.15 -4.68 -22.87
C SER A 408 -7.35 -5.30 -22.16
N VAL A 409 -8.49 -5.43 -22.86
CA VAL A 409 -9.70 -6.06 -22.30
C VAL A 409 -9.48 -7.55 -22.02
N ALA A 410 -8.79 -8.26 -22.91
CA ALA A 410 -8.46 -9.67 -22.72
C ALA A 410 -7.54 -9.88 -21.50
N ALA A 411 -6.53 -9.01 -21.31
CA ALA A 411 -5.68 -9.02 -20.13
C ALA A 411 -6.48 -8.76 -18.85
N ALA A 412 -7.41 -7.79 -18.88
CA ALA A 412 -8.29 -7.51 -17.75
C ALA A 412 -9.22 -8.68 -17.44
N ALA A 413 -9.80 -9.32 -18.47
CA ALA A 413 -10.67 -10.48 -18.31
C ALA A 413 -9.91 -11.68 -17.73
N TRP A 414 -8.70 -11.93 -18.22
CA TRP A 414 -7.82 -12.97 -17.69
C TRP A 414 -7.45 -12.71 -16.22
N SER A 415 -7.03 -11.49 -15.90
CA SER A 415 -6.71 -11.12 -14.52
C SER A 415 -7.94 -11.20 -13.60
N GLY A 416 -9.10 -10.73 -14.09
CA GLY A 416 -10.37 -10.86 -13.38
C GLY A 416 -10.76 -12.31 -13.11
N TRP A 417 -10.57 -13.21 -14.07
CA TRP A 417 -10.78 -14.65 -13.90
C TRP A 417 -9.91 -15.22 -12.77
N VAL A 418 -8.62 -14.92 -12.78
CA VAL A 418 -7.69 -15.37 -11.73
C VAL A 418 -8.14 -14.85 -10.37
N ARG A 419 -8.46 -13.57 -10.27
CA ARG A 419 -8.91 -12.96 -9.01
C ARG A 419 -10.22 -13.52 -8.47
N VAL A 420 -11.18 -13.85 -9.35
CA VAL A 420 -12.42 -14.53 -8.92
C VAL A 420 -12.11 -15.89 -8.32
N ASN A 421 -11.19 -16.64 -8.91
CA ASN A 421 -10.80 -17.95 -8.37
C ASN A 421 -10.06 -17.79 -7.02
N LEU A 422 -9.10 -16.86 -6.91
CA LEU A 422 -8.44 -16.57 -5.63
C LEU A 422 -9.44 -16.16 -4.56
N TRP A 423 -10.33 -15.23 -4.86
CA TRP A 423 -11.37 -14.79 -3.93
C TRP A 423 -12.28 -15.95 -3.47
N ARG A 424 -12.68 -16.86 -4.39
CA ARG A 424 -13.46 -18.04 -4.03
C ARG A 424 -12.68 -18.99 -3.12
N ALA A 425 -11.40 -19.21 -3.41
CA ALA A 425 -10.53 -20.02 -2.60
C ALA A 425 -10.42 -19.46 -1.17
N ASP A 426 -10.12 -18.16 -1.04
CA ASP A 426 -10.00 -17.47 0.24
C ASP A 426 -11.33 -17.50 1.02
N ALA A 427 -12.46 -17.28 0.35
CA ALA A 427 -13.79 -17.30 1.00
C ALA A 427 -14.18 -18.69 1.56
N ILE A 428 -13.66 -19.76 0.97
CA ILE A 428 -13.87 -21.12 1.49
C ILE A 428 -12.88 -21.40 2.61
N ASP A 429 -11.63 -21.01 2.43
CA ASP A 429 -10.54 -21.17 3.39
C ASP A 429 -10.89 -20.54 4.77
N LEU A 430 -11.47 -19.35 4.76
CA LEU A 430 -11.92 -18.66 5.99
C LEU A 430 -12.97 -19.44 6.82
N LYS A 431 -13.61 -20.45 6.25
CA LYS A 431 -14.57 -21.30 6.96
C LYS A 431 -13.91 -22.44 7.72
N ILE A 432 -12.64 -22.73 7.43
CA ILE A 432 -11.90 -23.79 8.07
C ILE A 432 -11.31 -23.26 9.39
N THR A 433 -11.77 -23.80 10.51
CA THR A 433 -11.38 -23.32 11.85
C THR A 433 -10.28 -24.13 12.51
N THR A 434 -9.75 -25.13 11.79
CA THR A 434 -8.66 -25.97 12.30
C THR A 434 -7.41 -25.12 12.62
N PRO A 435 -6.80 -25.22 13.83
CA PRO A 435 -5.58 -24.51 14.17
C PRO A 435 -4.41 -24.94 13.29
N TYR A 436 -3.54 -23.97 12.93
CA TYR A 436 -2.43 -24.21 12.01
C TYR A 436 -1.54 -25.38 12.44
N ASP A 437 -1.14 -25.42 13.71
CA ASP A 437 -0.21 -26.43 14.24
C ASP A 437 -0.86 -27.82 14.39
N ALA A 438 -2.16 -27.90 14.59
CA ALA A 438 -2.88 -29.16 14.78
C ALA A 438 -2.72 -30.10 13.58
N VAL A 439 -2.66 -29.56 12.37
CA VAL A 439 -2.60 -30.30 11.10
C VAL A 439 -1.30 -31.11 10.96
N PHE A 440 -0.23 -30.65 11.59
CA PHE A 440 1.07 -31.30 11.58
C PHE A 440 1.28 -32.31 12.73
N SER A 441 0.24 -32.57 13.52
CA SER A 441 0.27 -33.58 14.56
C SER A 441 0.07 -34.99 13.98
N PRO A 442 0.76 -36.03 14.51
CA PRO A 442 0.48 -37.42 14.15
C PRO A 442 -0.96 -37.86 14.39
N ALA A 443 -1.58 -37.31 15.44
CA ALA A 443 -2.97 -37.61 15.83
C ALA A 443 -4.02 -36.86 15.05
N TYR A 444 -3.65 -35.96 14.16
CA TYR A 444 -4.62 -35.15 13.40
C TYR A 444 -5.37 -36.01 12.38
N THR A 445 -6.68 -36.01 12.52
CA THR A 445 -7.63 -36.60 11.55
C THR A 445 -8.58 -35.49 11.10
N PRO A 446 -8.58 -35.15 9.79
CA PRO A 446 -9.46 -34.09 9.29
C PRO A 446 -10.94 -34.46 9.43
N SER A 447 -11.76 -33.49 9.81
CA SER A 447 -13.23 -33.65 9.71
C SER A 447 -13.64 -33.80 8.24
N GLU A 448 -14.75 -34.45 7.98
CA GLU A 448 -15.24 -34.65 6.61
C GLU A 448 -15.58 -33.28 5.94
N THR A 449 -16.12 -32.36 6.73
CA THR A 449 -16.41 -30.98 6.30
C THR A 449 -15.17 -30.19 5.95
N ASP A 450 -14.13 -30.19 6.83
CA ASP A 450 -12.89 -29.47 6.58
C ASP A 450 -12.15 -30.06 5.37
N ARG A 451 -12.15 -31.40 5.24
CA ARG A 451 -11.56 -32.06 4.05
C ARG A 451 -12.24 -31.62 2.76
N ALA A 452 -13.58 -31.58 2.72
CA ALA A 452 -14.31 -31.16 1.54
C ALA A 452 -14.06 -29.69 1.20
N GLN A 453 -14.08 -28.82 2.21
CA GLN A 453 -13.79 -27.37 2.05
C GLN A 453 -12.36 -27.14 1.58
N ALA A 454 -11.37 -27.79 2.20
CA ALA A 454 -9.98 -27.67 1.79
C ALA A 454 -9.75 -28.14 0.35
N THR A 455 -10.34 -29.25 -0.05
CA THR A 455 -10.28 -29.75 -1.42
C THR A 455 -10.89 -28.78 -2.42
N GLN A 456 -12.04 -28.18 -2.06
CA GLN A 456 -12.70 -27.18 -2.90
C GLN A 456 -11.88 -25.89 -3.01
N ALA A 457 -11.30 -25.39 -1.92
CA ALA A 457 -10.43 -24.22 -1.93
C ALA A 457 -9.18 -24.46 -2.80
N LEU A 458 -8.53 -25.62 -2.65
CA LEU A 458 -7.40 -26.03 -3.48
C LEU A 458 -7.74 -26.06 -4.96
N THR A 459 -8.93 -26.52 -5.35
CA THR A 459 -9.36 -26.52 -6.76
C THR A 459 -9.38 -25.10 -7.34
N PHE A 460 -9.85 -24.10 -6.59
CA PHE A 460 -9.85 -22.72 -7.03
C PHE A 460 -8.45 -22.11 -7.05
N PHE A 461 -7.59 -22.41 -6.06
CA PHE A 461 -6.18 -22.01 -6.09
C PHE A 461 -5.46 -22.62 -7.30
N ASP A 462 -5.70 -23.89 -7.63
CA ASP A 462 -5.13 -24.54 -8.79
C ASP A 462 -5.58 -23.86 -10.10
N HIS A 463 -6.87 -23.52 -10.24
CA HIS A 463 -7.37 -22.78 -11.41
C HIS A 463 -6.73 -21.40 -11.54
N ALA A 464 -6.45 -20.72 -10.43
CA ALA A 464 -5.76 -19.44 -10.40
C ALA A 464 -4.24 -19.54 -10.60
N GLY A 465 -3.69 -20.75 -10.50
CA GLY A 465 -2.27 -21.05 -10.61
C GLY A 465 -1.78 -21.23 -12.05
N PRO A 466 -0.46 -21.49 -12.20
CA PRO A 466 0.14 -21.71 -13.52
C PRO A 466 -0.24 -23.09 -14.09
N ARG A 467 0.09 -23.29 -15.37
CA ARG A 467 -0.01 -24.62 -15.99
C ARG A 467 0.86 -25.64 -15.25
N PRO A 468 0.48 -26.92 -15.22
CA PRO A 468 -0.60 -27.56 -15.98
C PRO A 468 -1.99 -27.49 -15.32
N THR A 469 -2.10 -27.16 -14.03
CA THR A 469 -3.35 -27.25 -13.26
C THR A 469 -4.30 -26.07 -13.48
N GLY A 470 -3.77 -24.91 -13.87
CA GLY A 470 -4.53 -23.69 -14.07
C GLY A 470 -4.14 -22.91 -15.32
N PHE A 471 -4.73 -21.73 -15.43
CA PHE A 471 -4.43 -20.75 -16.48
C PHE A 471 -4.23 -19.36 -15.88
N GLY A 472 -3.49 -19.30 -14.77
CA GLY A 472 -3.33 -18.10 -13.97
C GLY A 472 -1.87 -17.68 -13.76
N TRP A 473 -1.63 -17.11 -12.56
CA TRP A 473 -0.34 -16.54 -12.21
C TRP A 473 0.54 -17.53 -11.46
N GLN A 474 1.83 -17.23 -11.37
CA GLN A 474 2.72 -17.91 -10.43
C GLN A 474 2.20 -17.72 -9.01
N HIS A 475 2.23 -18.79 -8.21
CA HIS A 475 1.87 -18.67 -6.81
C HIS A 475 2.95 -17.90 -6.04
N THR A 476 2.53 -17.01 -5.14
CA THR A 476 3.43 -16.41 -4.16
C THR A 476 3.83 -17.43 -3.10
N LYS A 477 4.89 -17.14 -2.37
CA LYS A 477 5.33 -17.99 -1.25
C LYS A 477 4.19 -18.20 -0.22
N GLU A 478 3.53 -17.13 0.17
CA GLU A 478 2.42 -17.14 1.15
C GLU A 478 1.28 -18.03 0.65
N ARG A 479 0.96 -17.95 -0.64
CA ARG A 479 -0.09 -18.77 -1.27
C ARG A 479 0.31 -20.24 -1.29
N LEU A 480 1.57 -20.58 -1.64
CA LEU A 480 2.06 -21.95 -1.59
C LEU A 480 2.02 -22.53 -0.18
N VAL A 481 2.42 -21.76 0.83
CA VAL A 481 2.34 -22.16 2.25
C VAL A 481 0.90 -22.41 2.65
N ARG A 482 -0.03 -21.53 2.24
CA ARG A 482 -1.46 -21.72 2.53
C ARG A 482 -2.03 -22.95 1.83
N MET A 483 -1.71 -23.14 0.55
CA MET A 483 -2.10 -24.35 -0.20
C MET A 483 -1.51 -25.63 0.41
N ALA A 484 -0.28 -25.56 0.92
CA ALA A 484 0.35 -26.67 1.62
C ALA A 484 -0.44 -27.04 2.89
N TRP A 485 -0.81 -26.05 3.69
CA TRP A 485 -1.64 -26.25 4.86
C TRP A 485 -3.01 -26.85 4.49
N LEU A 486 -3.70 -26.29 3.48
CA LEU A 486 -4.96 -26.85 2.99
C LEU A 486 -4.81 -28.28 2.48
N SER A 487 -3.70 -28.62 1.83
CA SER A 487 -3.42 -29.99 1.38
C SER A 487 -3.31 -30.95 2.54
N ALA A 488 -2.68 -30.53 3.65
CA ALA A 488 -2.59 -31.31 4.86
C ALA A 488 -3.97 -31.45 5.55
N VAL A 489 -4.81 -30.38 5.57
CA VAL A 489 -6.20 -30.43 6.03
C VAL A 489 -7.02 -31.42 5.19
N ALA A 490 -6.83 -31.45 3.87
CA ALA A 490 -7.47 -32.40 2.98
C ALA A 490 -6.97 -33.86 3.17
N GLY A 491 -5.87 -34.05 3.91
CA GLY A 491 -5.24 -35.36 4.17
C GLY A 491 -4.13 -35.72 3.15
N ASP A 492 -3.83 -34.84 2.20
CA ASP A 492 -2.75 -35.05 1.22
C ASP A 492 -1.42 -34.45 1.72
N ARG A 493 -0.75 -35.19 2.59
CA ARG A 493 0.55 -34.81 3.17
C ARG A 493 1.66 -34.75 2.12
N THR A 494 1.59 -35.56 1.07
CA THR A 494 2.59 -35.60 -0.01
C THR A 494 2.56 -34.30 -0.80
N ARG A 495 1.39 -33.86 -1.18
CA ARG A 495 1.20 -32.56 -1.84
C ARG A 495 1.60 -31.39 -0.93
N SER A 496 1.25 -31.48 0.35
CA SER A 496 1.62 -30.47 1.34
C SER A 496 3.15 -30.30 1.41
N GLU A 497 3.91 -31.39 1.52
CA GLU A 497 5.39 -31.35 1.53
C GLU A 497 5.95 -30.78 0.21
N ALA A 498 5.42 -31.20 -0.92
CA ALA A 498 5.86 -30.71 -2.22
C ALA A 498 5.68 -29.18 -2.37
N LEU A 499 4.55 -28.65 -1.94
CA LEU A 499 4.27 -27.22 -1.97
C LEU A 499 5.17 -26.42 -1.01
N MET A 500 5.45 -26.94 0.21
CA MET A 500 6.39 -26.30 1.14
C MET A 500 7.81 -26.29 0.57
N ARG A 501 8.25 -27.39 -0.06
CA ARG A 501 9.55 -27.43 -0.75
C ARG A 501 9.65 -26.45 -1.91
N GLN A 502 8.55 -26.22 -2.61
CA GLN A 502 8.48 -25.21 -3.67
C GLN A 502 8.54 -23.78 -3.10
N ALA A 503 7.94 -23.55 -1.93
CA ALA A 503 7.93 -22.24 -1.27
C ALA A 503 9.30 -21.90 -0.62
N LEU A 504 10.04 -22.89 -0.17
CA LEU A 504 11.30 -22.74 0.59
C LEU A 504 12.34 -21.82 -0.08
N PRO A 505 12.65 -21.92 -1.39
CA PRO A 505 13.61 -21.04 -2.07
C PRO A 505 13.07 -19.65 -2.40
N MET A 506 11.81 -19.33 -2.12
CA MET A 506 11.16 -18.08 -2.50
C MET A 506 11.36 -16.99 -1.44
N GLY A 507 12.57 -16.45 -1.35
CA GLY A 507 12.93 -15.42 -0.38
C GLY A 507 13.23 -15.98 1.01
N ASP A 508 13.03 -15.16 2.06
CA ASP A 508 13.19 -15.59 3.45
C ASP A 508 12.09 -16.61 3.82
N PRO A 509 12.44 -17.87 4.14
CA PRO A 509 11.41 -18.89 4.36
C PRO A 509 10.56 -18.67 5.60
N GLY A 510 11.07 -17.99 6.61
CA GLY A 510 10.46 -17.89 7.93
C GLY A 510 10.52 -19.22 8.71
N PRO A 511 10.48 -19.16 10.05
CA PRO A 511 10.59 -20.37 10.88
C PRO A 511 9.41 -21.33 10.71
N ASP A 512 8.19 -20.83 10.55
CA ASP A 512 6.97 -21.66 10.46
C ASP A 512 6.98 -22.59 9.24
N LEU A 513 7.48 -22.12 8.09
CA LEU A 513 7.60 -22.92 6.88
C LEU A 513 8.61 -24.07 7.08
N VAL A 514 9.75 -23.76 7.68
CA VAL A 514 10.82 -24.75 7.92
C VAL A 514 10.38 -25.79 8.94
N LEU A 515 9.76 -25.36 10.04
CA LEU A 515 9.23 -26.23 11.09
C LEU A 515 8.06 -27.07 10.59
N GLY A 516 7.15 -26.48 9.82
CA GLY A 516 6.04 -27.22 9.18
C GLY A 516 6.53 -28.30 8.23
N LEU A 517 7.52 -27.96 7.38
CA LEU A 517 8.15 -28.93 6.47
C LEU A 517 8.85 -30.07 7.23
N SER A 518 9.64 -29.76 8.26
CA SER A 518 10.31 -30.78 9.06
C SER A 518 9.33 -31.72 9.76
N ARG A 519 8.21 -31.20 10.27
CA ARG A 519 7.15 -32.04 10.87
C ARG A 519 6.53 -32.98 9.84
N LEU A 520 6.25 -32.51 8.62
CA LEU A 520 5.76 -33.39 7.53
C LEU A 520 6.76 -34.47 7.15
N MET A 521 8.07 -34.12 7.10
CA MET A 521 9.14 -35.09 6.85
C MET A 521 9.19 -36.16 7.94
N MET A 522 9.08 -35.77 9.19
CA MET A 522 9.01 -36.72 10.32
C MET A 522 7.74 -37.60 10.26
N LEU A 523 6.58 -37.05 9.89
CA LEU A 523 5.33 -37.80 9.74
C LEU A 523 5.39 -38.88 8.64
N ARG A 524 6.19 -38.68 7.58
CA ARG A 524 6.44 -39.72 6.57
C ARG A 524 7.60 -40.66 6.91
N SER A 525 8.18 -40.54 8.12
CA SER A 525 9.34 -41.28 8.54
C SER A 525 10.58 -41.06 7.67
N ALA A 526 10.81 -39.79 7.28
CA ALA A 526 12.02 -39.41 6.56
C ALA A 526 13.29 -39.77 7.35
N PRO A 527 14.40 -40.07 6.69
CA PRO A 527 15.68 -40.21 7.38
C PRO A 527 16.02 -38.97 8.20
N ILE A 528 16.43 -39.14 9.44
CA ILE A 528 16.79 -38.04 10.34
C ILE A 528 17.82 -37.11 9.70
N ALA A 529 18.77 -37.68 8.92
CA ALA A 529 19.75 -36.92 8.17
C ALA A 529 19.17 -35.91 7.20
N GLU A 530 18.02 -36.20 6.58
CA GLU A 530 17.33 -35.29 5.66
C GLU A 530 16.75 -34.06 6.42
N VAL A 531 16.21 -34.29 7.63
CA VAL A 531 15.72 -33.21 8.50
C VAL A 531 16.87 -32.34 9.02
N HIS A 532 18.00 -32.98 9.41
CA HIS A 532 19.20 -32.23 9.80
C HIS A 532 19.75 -31.38 8.66
N ASP A 533 19.74 -31.89 7.43
CA ASP A 533 20.19 -31.13 6.26
C ASP A 533 19.31 -29.92 5.98
N LEU A 534 18.01 -30.08 6.11
CA LEU A 534 17.06 -28.95 6.02
C LEU A 534 17.37 -27.84 7.03
N TYR A 535 17.56 -28.22 8.31
CA TYR A 535 17.88 -27.24 9.37
C TYR A 535 19.27 -26.63 9.17
N ARG A 536 20.27 -27.41 8.83
CA ARG A 536 21.64 -26.96 8.58
C ARG A 536 21.68 -25.95 7.44
N THR A 537 21.11 -26.29 6.29
CA THR A 537 21.10 -25.41 5.11
C THR A 537 20.29 -24.14 5.32
N THR A 538 19.23 -24.20 6.12
CA THR A 538 18.47 -23.02 6.50
C THR A 538 19.28 -22.13 7.43
N LEU A 539 19.89 -22.67 8.49
CA LEU A 539 20.66 -21.91 9.49
C LEU A 539 21.98 -21.37 8.95
N GLU A 540 22.56 -21.96 7.90
CA GLU A 540 23.70 -21.41 7.19
C GLU A 540 23.36 -20.09 6.46
N ARG A 541 22.13 -19.96 5.95
CA ARG A 541 21.64 -18.75 5.26
C ARG A 541 20.97 -17.75 6.20
N HIS A 542 20.32 -18.25 7.23
CA HIS A 542 19.49 -17.53 8.18
C HIS A 542 19.88 -17.89 9.63
N PRO A 543 21.09 -17.50 10.07
CA PRO A 543 21.59 -17.85 11.40
C PRO A 543 20.76 -17.22 12.55
N GLU A 544 19.98 -16.20 12.26
CA GLU A 544 19.06 -15.51 13.18
C GLU A 544 17.80 -16.32 13.53
N MET A 545 17.48 -17.40 12.82
CA MET A 545 16.27 -18.21 13.06
C MET A 545 16.42 -19.10 14.29
N PHE A 546 16.26 -18.51 15.47
CA PHE A 546 16.47 -19.24 16.73
C PHE A 546 15.46 -20.38 16.95
N GLN A 547 14.19 -20.27 16.45
CA GLN A 547 13.19 -21.36 16.55
C GLN A 547 13.64 -22.62 15.80
N VAL A 548 14.25 -22.45 14.61
CA VAL A 548 14.80 -23.56 13.82
C VAL A 548 16.00 -24.17 14.54
N ARG A 549 16.80 -23.34 15.20
CA ARG A 549 17.95 -23.80 16.01
C ARG A 549 17.50 -24.58 17.24
N ILE A 550 16.43 -24.18 17.90
CA ILE A 550 15.83 -24.96 18.99
C ILE A 550 15.42 -26.34 18.47
N ALA A 551 14.64 -26.38 17.37
CA ALA A 551 14.18 -27.64 16.79
C ALA A 551 15.34 -28.55 16.35
N GLN A 552 16.41 -27.97 15.82
CA GLN A 552 17.63 -28.73 15.51
C GLN A 552 18.28 -29.30 16.76
N ALA A 553 18.40 -28.51 17.84
CA ALA A 553 18.96 -28.97 19.11
C ALA A 553 18.12 -30.09 19.74
N GLU A 554 16.76 -29.94 19.73
CA GLU A 554 15.84 -30.99 20.19
C GLU A 554 16.00 -32.30 19.38
N LEU A 555 16.20 -32.18 18.06
CA LEU A 555 16.40 -33.35 17.21
C LEU A 555 17.69 -34.09 17.58
N TYR A 556 18.80 -33.36 17.82
CA TYR A 556 20.04 -33.96 18.30
C TYR A 556 19.90 -34.59 19.70
N ALA A 557 19.17 -33.91 20.61
CA ALA A 557 18.93 -34.42 21.94
C ALA A 557 18.13 -35.74 21.92
N ASN A 558 17.06 -35.77 21.09
CA ASN A 558 16.19 -36.95 20.92
C ASN A 558 16.92 -38.11 20.24
N ALA A 559 17.86 -37.81 19.33
CA ALA A 559 18.72 -38.81 18.71
C ALA A 559 19.90 -39.25 19.59
N ASN A 560 20.09 -38.68 20.78
CA ASN A 560 21.20 -38.86 21.69
C ASN A 560 22.57 -38.51 21.04
N GLU A 561 22.59 -37.59 20.08
CA GLU A 561 23.78 -37.11 19.37
C GLU A 561 24.45 -35.97 20.13
N ARG A 562 25.23 -36.29 21.16
CA ARG A 562 25.89 -35.34 22.07
C ARG A 562 26.73 -34.27 21.35
N ASP A 563 27.49 -34.68 20.32
CA ASP A 563 28.35 -33.75 19.56
C ASP A 563 27.53 -32.77 18.69
N GLY A 564 26.44 -33.23 18.11
CA GLY A 564 25.48 -32.37 17.41
C GLY A 564 24.83 -31.36 18.33
N PHE A 565 24.42 -31.82 19.51
CA PHE A 565 23.79 -30.98 20.53
C PHE A 565 24.77 -29.90 21.04
N LEU A 566 26.04 -30.25 21.27
CA LEU A 566 27.10 -29.30 21.66
C LEU A 566 27.36 -28.27 20.55
N ARG A 567 27.47 -28.72 19.28
CA ARG A 567 27.62 -27.78 18.15
C ARG A 567 26.46 -26.79 18.07
N SER A 568 25.20 -27.20 18.33
CA SER A 568 24.05 -26.30 18.38
C SER A 568 24.24 -25.22 19.43
N ALA A 569 24.80 -25.55 20.62
CA ALA A 569 25.08 -24.55 21.63
C ALA A 569 26.21 -23.60 21.22
N ASP A 570 27.32 -24.14 20.66
CA ASP A 570 28.44 -23.30 20.21
C ASP A 570 28.02 -22.32 19.10
N GLU A 571 27.13 -22.72 18.18
CA GLU A 571 26.59 -21.85 17.14
C GLU A 571 25.58 -20.82 17.68
N ALA A 572 24.71 -21.22 18.62
CA ALA A 572 23.79 -20.33 19.28
C ALA A 572 24.52 -19.24 20.09
N ALA A 573 25.61 -19.61 20.77
CA ALA A 573 26.42 -18.69 21.57
C ALA A 573 27.12 -17.59 20.73
N LYS A 574 27.34 -17.83 19.42
CA LYS A 574 27.88 -16.82 18.49
C LYS A 574 26.89 -15.72 18.14
N GLN A 575 25.59 -16.00 18.28
CA GLN A 575 24.52 -15.05 17.89
C GLN A 575 24.35 -14.00 18.97
N ASN A 576 24.19 -12.74 18.55
CA ASN A 576 23.94 -11.61 19.44
C ASN A 576 22.43 -11.41 19.68
N GLN A 577 21.72 -12.50 19.99
CA GLN A 577 20.27 -12.52 20.29
C GLN A 577 20.06 -13.17 21.65
N PRO A 578 19.25 -12.57 22.53
CA PRO A 578 19.04 -13.06 23.90
C PRO A 578 18.44 -14.48 23.93
N GLU A 579 17.54 -14.81 23.00
CA GLU A 579 16.93 -16.12 22.86
C GLU A 579 17.97 -17.19 22.48
N SER A 580 18.87 -16.88 21.55
CA SER A 580 19.95 -17.76 21.13
C SER A 580 20.97 -17.98 22.26
N GLN A 581 21.32 -16.93 23.01
CA GLN A 581 22.17 -17.02 24.18
C GLN A 581 21.54 -17.89 25.29
N THR A 582 20.23 -17.71 25.52
CA THR A 582 19.48 -18.53 26.49
C THR A 582 19.42 -19.99 26.07
N LEU A 583 19.23 -20.31 24.78
CA LEU A 583 19.30 -21.67 24.26
C LEU A 583 20.69 -22.29 24.49
N ALA A 584 21.72 -21.57 24.10
CA ALA A 584 23.12 -22.05 24.32
C ALA A 584 23.40 -22.36 25.80
N ALA A 585 22.99 -21.45 26.67
CA ALA A 585 23.16 -21.61 28.11
C ALA A 585 22.47 -22.87 28.66
N ARG A 586 21.21 -23.11 28.27
CA ARG A 586 20.45 -24.30 28.68
C ARG A 586 21.08 -25.59 28.17
N ILE A 587 21.58 -25.60 26.92
CA ILE A 587 22.28 -26.77 26.37
C ILE A 587 23.60 -27.03 27.13
N TYR A 588 24.41 -25.99 27.37
CA TYR A 588 25.65 -26.13 28.16
C TYR A 588 25.39 -26.62 29.58
N GLN A 589 24.27 -26.16 30.20
CA GLN A 589 23.86 -26.62 31.52
C GLN A 589 23.54 -28.14 31.51
N GLN A 590 22.78 -28.61 30.53
CA GLN A 590 22.46 -30.02 30.35
C GLN A 590 23.71 -30.88 30.05
N LEU A 591 24.68 -30.32 29.36
CA LEU A 591 25.97 -30.99 29.07
C LEU A 591 26.97 -30.91 30.22
N GLY A 592 26.64 -30.32 31.37
CA GLY A 592 27.52 -30.18 32.52
C GLY A 592 28.67 -29.17 32.31
N GLN A 593 28.45 -28.12 31.53
CA GLN A 593 29.40 -27.03 31.26
C GLN A 593 28.92 -25.71 31.90
N PRO A 594 28.93 -25.60 33.23
CA PRO A 594 28.30 -24.51 33.96
C PRO A 594 28.90 -23.12 33.70
N ASP A 595 30.20 -23.02 33.50
CA ASP A 595 30.85 -21.73 33.27
C ASP A 595 30.46 -21.14 31.91
N LYS A 596 30.31 -21.95 30.85
CA LYS A 596 29.80 -21.56 29.57
C LYS A 596 28.32 -21.18 29.67
N ALA A 597 27.51 -21.93 30.42
CA ALA A 597 26.13 -21.64 30.65
C ALA A 597 25.94 -20.25 31.31
N ILE A 598 26.69 -19.99 32.38
CA ILE A 598 26.68 -18.69 33.07
C ILE A 598 27.10 -17.56 32.13
N ALA A 599 28.16 -17.75 31.32
CA ALA A 599 28.59 -16.72 30.37
C ALA A 599 27.50 -16.37 29.35
N CYS A 600 26.80 -17.38 28.82
CA CYS A 600 25.67 -17.13 27.87
C CYS A 600 24.45 -16.49 28.55
N PHE A 601 24.08 -16.93 29.77
CA PHE A 601 22.99 -16.28 30.52
C PHE A 601 23.33 -14.82 30.87
N THR A 602 24.59 -14.53 31.21
CA THR A 602 25.07 -13.18 31.46
C THR A 602 24.87 -12.32 30.21
N LYS A 603 25.32 -12.80 29.06
CA LYS A 603 25.15 -12.09 27.78
C LYS A 603 23.68 -11.90 27.42
N ALA A 604 22.82 -12.89 27.66
CA ALA A 604 21.36 -12.76 27.47
C ALA A 604 20.77 -11.65 28.35
N ALA A 605 21.15 -11.57 29.62
CA ALA A 605 20.72 -10.55 30.56
C ALA A 605 21.28 -9.15 30.24
N GLU A 606 22.48 -9.07 29.63
CA GLU A 606 23.04 -7.79 29.13
C GLU A 606 22.30 -7.28 27.89
N LEU A 607 21.88 -8.17 26.98
CA LEU A 607 21.11 -7.84 25.80
C LEU A 607 19.67 -7.40 26.14
N GLN A 608 19.13 -7.92 27.25
CA GLN A 608 17.78 -7.56 27.74
C GLN A 608 17.83 -7.14 29.23
N PRO A 609 18.37 -5.99 29.57
CA PRO A 609 18.59 -5.58 30.96
C PRO A 609 17.31 -5.36 31.78
N THR A 610 16.17 -5.19 31.10
CA THR A 610 14.84 -5.03 31.70
C THR A 610 13.99 -6.32 31.67
N SER A 611 14.59 -7.46 31.30
CA SER A 611 13.90 -8.76 31.27
C SER A 611 14.00 -9.46 32.63
N GLY A 612 12.87 -9.57 33.33
CA GLY A 612 12.76 -10.37 34.56
C GLY A 612 13.15 -11.85 34.35
N PRO A 613 12.64 -12.54 33.29
CA PRO A 613 13.04 -13.88 32.95
C PRO A 613 14.54 -14.07 32.72
N ALA A 614 15.21 -13.17 31.99
CA ALA A 614 16.66 -13.27 31.76
C ALA A 614 17.48 -13.16 33.06
N ALA A 615 17.11 -12.22 33.93
CA ALA A 615 17.72 -12.06 35.27
C ALA A 615 17.45 -13.29 36.15
N TYR A 616 16.26 -13.88 36.07
CA TYR A 616 15.88 -15.09 36.82
C TYR A 616 16.73 -16.32 36.39
N GLU A 617 16.83 -16.58 35.10
CA GLU A 617 17.64 -17.72 34.58
C GLU A 617 19.11 -17.57 34.96
N LEU A 618 19.67 -16.38 34.90
CA LEU A 618 21.03 -16.10 35.32
C LEU A 618 21.19 -16.33 36.83
N GLY A 619 20.26 -15.89 37.65
CA GLY A 619 20.24 -16.12 39.08
C GLY A 619 20.20 -17.61 39.44
N MET A 620 19.36 -18.38 38.73
CA MET A 620 19.26 -19.83 38.89
C MET A 620 20.53 -20.55 38.44
N ALA A 621 21.19 -20.10 37.37
CA ALA A 621 22.46 -20.65 36.93
C ALA A 621 23.58 -20.44 37.96
N TYR A 622 23.64 -19.28 38.60
CA TYR A 622 24.57 -19.05 39.70
C TYR A 622 24.25 -19.90 40.92
N ALA A 623 22.98 -20.06 41.28
CA ALA A 623 22.55 -20.87 42.41
C ALA A 623 22.96 -22.35 42.24
N SER A 624 22.68 -22.92 41.07
CA SER A 624 23.06 -24.30 40.75
C SER A 624 24.56 -24.56 40.72
N ASN A 625 25.37 -23.50 40.62
CA ASN A 625 26.86 -23.57 40.69
C ASN A 625 27.41 -23.09 42.03
N ASN A 626 26.58 -23.04 43.08
CA ASN A 626 26.96 -22.67 44.43
C ASN A 626 27.57 -21.25 44.56
N LYS A 627 27.32 -20.36 43.57
CA LYS A 627 27.73 -18.95 43.58
C LYS A 627 26.60 -18.12 44.22
N LEU A 628 26.31 -18.35 45.51
CA LEU A 628 25.10 -17.90 46.19
C LEU A 628 24.94 -16.37 46.26
N ASP A 629 26.04 -15.64 46.46
CA ASP A 629 25.97 -14.16 46.50
C ASP A 629 25.51 -13.57 45.18
N GLN A 630 26.02 -14.06 44.06
CA GLN A 630 25.64 -13.63 42.72
C GLN A 630 24.21 -14.08 42.39
N ALA A 631 23.82 -15.29 42.80
CA ALA A 631 22.46 -15.79 42.66
C ALA A 631 21.46 -14.86 43.35
N ALA A 632 21.73 -14.43 44.58
CA ALA A 632 20.85 -13.53 45.33
C ALA A 632 20.68 -12.18 44.63
N ILE A 633 21.76 -11.60 44.09
CA ILE A 633 21.72 -10.32 43.36
C ILE A 633 20.78 -10.41 42.12
N HIS A 634 20.95 -11.44 41.30
CA HIS A 634 20.20 -11.58 40.07
C HIS A 634 18.76 -12.03 40.30
N LEU A 635 18.46 -12.85 41.30
CA LEU A 635 17.09 -13.20 41.69
C LEU A 635 16.34 -12.00 42.27
N GLN A 636 17.03 -11.17 43.08
CA GLN A 636 16.44 -9.91 43.55
C GLN A 636 16.15 -8.98 42.38
N LYS A 637 17.09 -8.81 41.42
CA LYS A 637 16.86 -8.02 40.23
C LYS A 637 15.66 -8.54 39.42
N ALA A 638 15.51 -9.85 39.28
CA ALA A 638 14.35 -10.46 38.60
C ALA A 638 13.04 -10.13 39.30
N ALA A 639 13.03 -10.17 40.64
CA ALA A 639 11.87 -9.81 41.46
C ALA A 639 11.51 -8.32 41.39
N ASP A 640 12.50 -7.45 41.26
CA ASP A 640 12.30 -6.00 41.15
C ASP A 640 11.75 -5.61 39.78
N ILE A 641 12.23 -6.27 38.70
CA ILE A 641 11.74 -6.05 37.32
C ILE A 641 10.29 -6.51 37.18
N ASP A 642 9.98 -7.73 37.62
CA ASP A 642 8.65 -8.29 37.57
C ASP A 642 8.06 -8.40 38.98
N SER A 643 7.43 -7.31 39.42
CA SER A 643 6.82 -7.22 40.73
C SER A 643 5.55 -8.07 40.94
N THR A 644 5.06 -8.73 39.88
CA THR A 644 3.83 -9.54 39.91
C THR A 644 4.13 -11.03 40.19
N ARG A 645 5.31 -11.52 39.80
CA ARG A 645 5.68 -12.94 39.92
C ARG A 645 6.26 -13.28 41.29
N PRO A 646 5.76 -14.33 41.96
CA PRO A 646 6.29 -14.79 43.25
C PRO A 646 7.55 -15.65 43.15
N GLU A 647 7.78 -16.37 41.99
CA GLU A 647 8.81 -17.38 41.85
C GLU A 647 10.24 -16.86 42.09
N PRO A 648 10.64 -15.66 41.60
CA PRO A 648 11.98 -15.13 41.86
C PRO A 648 12.27 -14.96 43.36
N LEU A 649 11.26 -14.53 44.14
CA LEU A 649 11.38 -14.36 45.60
C LEU A 649 11.39 -15.68 46.35
N GLN A 650 10.67 -16.69 45.84
CA GLN A 650 10.73 -18.04 46.41
C GLN A 650 12.15 -18.64 46.28
N ARG A 651 12.75 -18.53 45.08
CA ARG A 651 14.13 -19.00 44.85
C ARG A 651 15.15 -18.17 45.59
N LEU A 652 14.94 -16.88 45.73
CA LEU A 652 15.78 -16.02 46.54
C LEU A 652 15.78 -16.44 48.01
N ALA A 653 14.64 -16.82 48.55
CA ALA A 653 14.55 -17.35 49.91
C ALA A 653 15.36 -18.65 50.10
N GLU A 654 15.27 -19.57 49.13
CA GLU A 654 16.08 -20.81 49.13
C GLU A 654 17.60 -20.51 49.13
N VAL A 655 18.00 -19.51 48.30
CA VAL A 655 19.39 -19.08 48.26
C VAL A 655 19.82 -18.44 49.58
N PHE A 656 19.00 -17.64 50.24
CA PHE A 656 19.32 -17.08 51.56
C PHE A 656 19.41 -18.13 52.65
N ASP A 657 18.57 -19.19 52.61
CA ASP A 657 18.71 -20.32 53.51
C ASP A 657 20.04 -21.03 53.33
N ALA A 658 20.43 -21.28 52.08
CA ALA A 658 21.73 -21.90 51.76
C ALA A 658 22.92 -21.04 52.18
N MET A 659 22.73 -19.70 52.24
CA MET A 659 23.74 -18.75 52.75
C MET A 659 23.74 -18.64 54.28
N GLY A 660 22.85 -19.32 54.98
CA GLY A 660 22.72 -19.20 56.46
C GLY A 660 22.12 -17.86 56.89
N LYS A 661 21.29 -17.23 56.10
CA LYS A 661 20.62 -15.94 56.34
C LYS A 661 19.10 -16.11 56.56
N PRO A 662 18.65 -16.68 57.69
CA PRO A 662 17.24 -17.06 57.90
C PRO A 662 16.27 -15.87 57.96
N THR A 663 16.76 -14.70 58.39
CA THR A 663 15.95 -13.50 58.48
C THR A 663 15.57 -12.93 57.09
N GLU A 664 16.54 -12.92 56.18
CA GLU A 664 16.37 -12.52 54.79
C GLU A 664 15.49 -13.55 54.05
N ALA A 665 15.68 -14.81 54.29
CA ALA A 665 14.87 -15.87 53.71
C ALA A 665 13.39 -15.75 54.14
N ALA A 666 13.12 -15.49 55.40
CA ALA A 666 11.75 -15.28 55.89
C ALA A 666 11.08 -14.07 55.24
N ARG A 667 11.79 -12.95 55.07
CA ARG A 667 11.28 -11.75 54.38
C ARG A 667 10.93 -12.03 52.91
N ALA A 668 11.82 -12.74 52.21
CA ALA A 668 11.60 -13.08 50.81
C ALA A 668 10.36 -13.99 50.63
N ARG A 669 10.17 -14.99 51.54
CA ARG A 669 8.98 -15.84 51.56
C ARG A 669 7.69 -15.06 51.83
N GLU A 670 7.72 -14.13 52.77
CA GLU A 670 6.57 -13.27 53.07
C GLU A 670 6.17 -12.42 51.85
N GLN A 671 7.15 -11.81 51.18
CA GLN A 671 6.90 -11.06 49.94
C GLN A 671 6.38 -11.92 48.81
N ALA A 672 6.92 -13.14 48.63
CA ALA A 672 6.45 -14.10 47.67
C ALA A 672 4.99 -14.49 47.92
N ALA A 673 4.63 -14.77 49.18
CA ALA A 673 3.27 -15.11 49.58
C ALA A 673 2.28 -13.95 49.29
N LYS A 674 2.66 -12.71 49.58
CA LYS A 674 1.86 -11.51 49.24
C LYS A 674 1.63 -11.39 47.73
N ARG A 675 2.65 -11.63 46.91
CA ARG A 675 2.50 -11.60 45.44
C ARG A 675 1.60 -12.71 44.94
N ALA A 676 1.75 -13.93 45.45
CA ALA A 676 0.92 -15.07 45.09
C ALA A 676 -0.58 -14.83 45.44
N ALA A 677 -0.85 -14.24 46.61
CA ALA A 677 -2.21 -13.88 47.01
C ALA A 677 -2.82 -12.81 46.09
N ASN A 678 -2.04 -11.78 45.69
CA ASN A 678 -2.50 -10.76 44.74
C ASN A 678 -2.77 -11.33 43.34
N GLN A 679 -1.94 -12.28 42.89
CA GLN A 679 -2.10 -12.95 41.60
C GLN A 679 -3.38 -13.80 41.55
N ALA A 680 -3.69 -14.49 42.67
CA ALA A 680 -4.94 -15.27 42.81
C ALA A 680 -6.22 -14.39 42.88
N ALA A 681 -6.09 -13.15 43.33
CA ALA A 681 -7.18 -12.19 43.41
C ALA A 681 -7.50 -11.47 42.10
N THR A 682 -6.59 -11.54 41.11
CA THR A 682 -6.79 -10.90 39.79
C THR A 682 -7.48 -11.89 38.84
N PRO A 683 -8.72 -11.63 38.37
CA PRO A 683 -9.40 -12.53 37.44
C PRO A 683 -8.57 -12.60 36.15
N PRO A 684 -8.52 -13.78 35.46
CA PRO A 684 -7.82 -13.92 34.20
C PRO A 684 -8.39 -12.93 33.19
N PRO A 685 -7.56 -12.29 32.34
CA PRO A 685 -8.04 -11.41 31.31
C PRO A 685 -9.01 -12.18 30.41
N GLY A 686 -10.22 -11.67 30.29
CA GLY A 686 -11.29 -12.30 29.54
C GLY A 686 -10.84 -12.68 28.13
N ARG A 687 -11.16 -13.93 27.74
CA ARG A 687 -10.93 -14.51 26.42
C ARG A 687 -11.72 -13.78 25.33
#